data_475802f19366559b01dae97acc81db17
#
_entry.id   475802f19366559b01dae97acc81db17
#
_cell.length_a   1.000
_cell.length_b   1.000
_cell.length_c   1.000
_cell.angle_alpha   90.00
_cell.angle_beta   90.00
_cell.angle_gamma   90.00
#
_symmetry.space_group_name_H-M   'P 1'
#
loop_
_entity.id
_entity.type
_entity.pdbx_description
1 polymer ?
#
loop_
_entity_poly.entity_id
_entity_poly.type
_entity_poly.pdbx_seq_one_letter_code
_entity_poly.pdbx_strand_id
1 'polypeptide(L)'
;MKLSPNWIRDFIDLSVEDLRLAEDLTNVGLGVEGIEGSGADTIFEMEIGTNRPDAMNHYGVAREAAAIYDLPLKPVLNAKATANGKGTASAVPSAATKREALAAEGNSAPAFPVIVEEPNLCPRFSAQLIHNTRIQPSPQKIAHRLQLLDQRPISNAVDATNYVLWEIGKPTHVYDMDLLEGGKIIVRKARKGETLKTLDGVERKLTTDDLVVCDAKKPVGLAGVMGGYDTMITDKTRNIVIESAWWDPATVRKMSRRHAIHTDASHRFERGADFESCPLSCELVAQMILASGGGELVGDVVDVVSKRMDQAPVVLHVSEVERILGGNLDAGQIFRLLKRLGFVLIPEGQADAQFRVQIPSWRLDVEREIDLIEEVARLHGYDKFENTLPAYSGAVRELPHAKVDAAFRDRALALGYNEALSVTFISHADAEKFGADAKVLELENPLSEEASVMRTSLVPGMLGMLAWNLNRDVPGARLFEMGSVYQMSGTERVEPKRACLGATAAAVRASLPAKGNLDVSKGEQAAAVEAFRGFKGDVENLLAAFAGEVIYERTTAEYLHPVRSAQASVNGSVIAQFGQIHPEVATARKLRQEIFLAEFDLDAICRLGLHPVRFTPLAKYPAVERDFSFVFDDRVTFEQIKKAVEAGRSPELQEFLPVEIFRGGSIPAGKYSILLRARFQSTERTLHDEEIAGWSAKIVASLTSLGGTQRA
;
A
#
# COMPACT_ATOMS: atom_id res chain seq x y z
N MET A 1 13.14 -6.16 7.75
CA MET A 1 14.49 -6.75 7.95
C MET A 1 14.88 -6.59 9.40
N LYS A 2 15.45 -7.66 10.05
CA LYS A 2 15.90 -7.59 11.46
C LYS A 2 17.37 -7.22 11.56
N LEU A 3 17.73 -6.23 12.39
CA LEU A 3 19.10 -5.84 12.70
C LEU A 3 19.27 -5.59 14.21
N SER A 4 20.44 -5.95 14.77
CA SER A 4 20.73 -5.76 16.19
C SER A 4 21.47 -4.44 16.45
N PRO A 5 20.93 -3.51 17.24
CA PRO A 5 21.63 -2.29 17.64
C PRO A 5 22.91 -2.60 18.44
N ASN A 6 22.93 -3.71 19.19
CA ASN A 6 24.13 -4.13 19.89
C ASN A 6 25.24 -4.59 18.94
N TRP A 7 24.90 -5.19 17.80
CA TRP A 7 25.90 -5.51 16.77
C TRP A 7 26.39 -4.26 16.03
N ILE A 8 25.52 -3.29 15.78
CA ILE A 8 25.89 -1.98 15.22
C ILE A 8 26.93 -1.30 16.12
N ARG A 9 26.79 -1.38 17.45
CA ARG A 9 27.74 -0.82 18.42
C ARG A 9 29.13 -1.48 18.44
N ASP A 10 29.31 -2.67 17.84
CA ASP A 10 30.65 -3.23 17.64
C ASP A 10 31.52 -2.30 16.74
N PHE A 11 30.89 -1.54 15.83
CA PHE A 11 31.56 -0.70 14.84
C PHE A 11 31.60 0.80 15.18
N ILE A 12 30.86 1.22 16.20
CA ILE A 12 30.78 2.63 16.61
C ILE A 12 30.63 2.75 18.13
N ASP A 13 31.31 3.69 18.74
CA ASP A 13 31.22 3.95 20.19
C ASP A 13 29.98 4.83 20.46
N LEU A 14 28.80 4.22 20.36
CA LEU A 14 27.50 4.88 20.47
C LEU A 14 26.91 4.70 21.86
N SER A 15 26.66 5.81 22.56
CA SER A 15 26.12 5.84 23.92
C SER A 15 24.61 6.13 23.99
N VAL A 16 23.96 6.43 22.87
CA VAL A 16 22.51 6.72 22.84
C VAL A 16 21.68 5.45 23.07
N GLU A 17 20.49 5.63 23.64
CA GLU A 17 19.54 4.54 23.85
C GLU A 17 18.97 4.04 22.52
N ASP A 18 18.50 2.78 22.51
CA ASP A 18 18.00 2.12 21.30
C ASP A 18 16.81 2.86 20.68
N LEU A 19 15.88 3.36 21.50
CA LEU A 19 14.73 4.14 21.02
C LEU A 19 15.16 5.40 20.27
N ARG A 20 16.12 6.12 20.83
CA ARG A 20 16.65 7.34 20.19
C ARG A 20 17.40 7.02 18.90
N LEU A 21 18.18 5.94 18.87
CA LEU A 21 18.85 5.48 17.66
C LEU A 21 17.83 5.12 16.57
N ALA A 22 16.74 4.44 16.92
CA ALA A 22 15.68 4.07 16.01
C ALA A 22 14.99 5.30 15.40
N GLU A 23 14.68 6.32 16.22
CA GLU A 23 14.11 7.58 15.77
C GLU A 23 15.06 8.32 14.80
N ASP A 24 16.34 8.43 15.15
CA ASP A 24 17.32 9.16 14.34
C ASP A 24 17.64 8.44 13.03
N LEU A 25 17.65 7.09 12.99
CA LEU A 25 17.75 6.32 11.76
C LEU A 25 16.51 6.51 10.87
N THR A 26 15.34 6.51 11.45
CA THR A 26 14.08 6.77 10.73
C THR A 26 14.08 8.16 10.11
N ASN A 27 14.53 9.17 10.84
CA ASN A 27 14.60 10.56 10.38
C ASN A 27 15.54 10.76 9.17
N VAL A 28 16.54 9.89 9.00
CA VAL A 28 17.43 9.93 7.82
C VAL A 28 17.05 8.95 6.71
N GLY A 29 15.83 8.36 6.79
CA GLY A 29 15.27 7.50 5.74
C GLY A 29 15.57 6.00 5.89
N LEU A 30 16.03 5.55 7.06
CA LEU A 30 16.17 4.13 7.40
C LEU A 30 15.11 3.76 8.43
N GLY A 31 13.86 3.52 7.95
CA GLY A 31 12.70 3.30 8.81
C GLY A 31 12.87 2.15 9.81
N VAL A 32 12.63 2.41 11.09
CA VAL A 32 12.52 1.39 12.12
C VAL A 32 11.04 1.25 12.49
N GLU A 33 10.43 0.17 12.03
CA GLU A 33 9.00 -0.12 12.19
C GLU A 33 8.67 -0.69 13.59
N GLY A 34 9.63 -1.36 14.20
CA GLY A 34 9.44 -1.98 15.50
C GLY A 34 10.75 -2.26 16.23
N ILE A 35 10.65 -2.39 17.54
CA ILE A 35 11.74 -2.79 18.44
C ILE A 35 11.27 -4.01 19.23
N GLU A 36 12.00 -5.12 19.10
CA GLU A 36 11.74 -6.37 19.81
C GLU A 36 12.90 -6.71 20.75
N GLY A 37 12.63 -7.51 21.77
CA GLY A 37 13.64 -7.95 22.74
C GLY A 37 14.02 -6.87 23.75
N SER A 38 15.16 -7.05 24.43
CA SER A 38 15.69 -6.10 25.42
C SER A 38 17.18 -6.28 25.66
N GLY A 39 17.88 -5.21 25.97
CA GLY A 39 19.32 -5.24 26.28
C GLY A 39 20.18 -5.73 25.11
N ALA A 40 20.97 -6.78 25.33
CA ALA A 40 21.86 -7.33 24.29
C ALA A 40 21.10 -8.02 23.17
N ASP A 41 19.85 -8.42 23.40
CA ASP A 41 19.00 -9.14 22.46
C ASP A 41 17.97 -8.22 21.77
N THR A 42 18.12 -6.91 21.92
CA THR A 42 17.28 -5.94 21.18
C THR A 42 17.48 -6.11 19.67
N ILE A 43 16.36 -6.10 18.94
CA ILE A 43 16.28 -6.17 17.47
C ILE A 43 15.43 -5.01 16.95
N PHE A 44 15.90 -4.37 15.92
CA PHE A 44 15.16 -3.41 15.12
C PHE A 44 14.52 -4.12 13.92
N GLU A 45 13.22 -3.98 13.75
CA GLU A 45 12.55 -4.30 12.51
C GLU A 45 12.67 -3.09 11.58
N MET A 46 13.50 -3.21 10.54
CA MET A 46 13.81 -2.09 9.66
C MET A 46 13.20 -2.28 8.27
N GLU A 47 12.62 -1.21 7.75
CA GLU A 47 12.29 -1.06 6.34
C GLU A 47 13.38 -0.24 5.65
N ILE A 48 14.13 -0.89 4.77
CA ILE A 48 15.24 -0.25 4.03
C ILE A 48 14.83 -0.16 2.55
N GLY A 49 14.91 1.04 2.01
CA GLY A 49 14.59 1.32 0.61
C GLY A 49 15.38 0.44 -0.36
N THR A 50 14.76 0.06 -1.47
CA THR A 50 15.40 -0.81 -2.49
C THR A 50 16.61 -0.20 -3.15
N ASN A 51 16.75 1.13 -3.10
CA ASN A 51 17.90 1.91 -3.58
C ASN A 51 19.05 1.96 -2.56
N ARG A 52 18.84 1.48 -1.31
CA ARG A 52 19.83 1.52 -0.24
C ARG A 52 20.32 0.12 0.18
N PRO A 53 20.79 -0.73 -0.79
CA PRO A 53 21.35 -2.05 -0.45
C PRO A 53 22.58 -1.95 0.46
N ASP A 54 23.29 -0.83 0.45
CA ASP A 54 24.42 -0.53 1.33
C ASP A 54 24.06 -0.54 2.82
N ALA A 55 22.81 -0.24 3.17
CA ALA A 55 22.27 -0.24 4.54
C ALA A 55 21.60 -1.58 4.93
N MET A 56 21.47 -2.55 4.02
CA MET A 56 20.85 -3.87 4.31
C MET A 56 21.78 -4.80 5.14
N ASN A 57 22.53 -4.23 6.07
CA ASN A 57 23.47 -4.92 6.94
C ASN A 57 23.87 -4.05 8.15
N HIS A 58 24.50 -4.65 9.16
CA HIS A 58 24.88 -3.96 10.39
C HIS A 58 25.95 -2.89 10.19
N TYR A 59 26.96 -3.15 9.36
CA TYR A 59 28.04 -2.20 9.10
C TYR A 59 27.55 -0.97 8.30
N GLY A 60 26.64 -1.19 7.34
CA GLY A 60 26.02 -0.10 6.60
C GLY A 60 25.19 0.82 7.51
N VAL A 61 24.39 0.26 8.40
CA VAL A 61 23.63 1.05 9.39
C VAL A 61 24.55 1.71 10.40
N ALA A 62 25.65 1.04 10.81
CA ALA A 62 26.67 1.66 11.67
C ALA A 62 27.34 2.87 10.98
N ARG A 63 27.55 2.81 9.66
CA ARG A 63 28.07 3.95 8.85
C ARG A 63 27.11 5.12 8.86
N GLU A 64 25.80 4.88 8.71
CA GLU A 64 24.79 5.92 8.81
C GLU A 64 24.72 6.51 10.23
N ALA A 65 24.72 5.68 11.26
CA ALA A 65 24.78 6.14 12.65
C ALA A 65 26.05 6.96 12.92
N ALA A 66 27.21 6.55 12.39
CA ALA A 66 28.45 7.31 12.48
C ALA A 66 28.32 8.71 11.85
N ALA A 67 27.64 8.81 10.70
CA ALA A 67 27.38 10.07 10.03
C ALA A 67 26.39 10.97 10.81
N ILE A 68 25.33 10.40 11.39
CA ILE A 68 24.34 11.11 12.20
C ILE A 68 25.02 11.76 13.42
N TYR A 69 25.76 10.98 14.17
CA TYR A 69 26.35 11.41 15.45
C TYR A 69 27.76 12.00 15.34
N ASP A 70 28.31 12.11 14.12
CA ASP A 70 29.70 12.58 13.86
C ASP A 70 30.74 11.80 14.64
N LEU A 71 30.60 10.48 14.65
CA LEU A 71 31.46 9.55 15.37
C LEU A 71 32.36 8.76 14.41
N PRO A 72 33.57 8.35 14.84
CA PRO A 72 34.44 7.54 14.00
C PRO A 72 33.89 6.12 13.84
N LEU A 73 33.79 5.64 12.58
CA LEU A 73 33.48 4.26 12.26
C LEU A 73 34.71 3.37 12.40
N LYS A 74 34.59 2.28 13.15
CA LYS A 74 35.67 1.29 13.31
C LYS A 74 35.75 0.41 12.05
N PRO A 75 36.97 0.03 11.60
CA PRO A 75 37.11 -0.90 10.47
C PRO A 75 36.57 -2.28 10.82
N VAL A 76 36.03 -2.99 9.83
CA VAL A 76 35.49 -4.36 10.00
C VAL A 76 36.63 -5.34 10.40
N LEU A 77 37.80 -5.19 9.77
CA LEU A 77 39.03 -5.92 10.14
C LEU A 77 39.87 -5.08 11.11
N ASN A 78 40.12 -5.60 12.31
CA ASN A 78 41.07 -4.97 13.24
C ASN A 78 42.50 -5.13 12.73
N ALA A 79 43.22 -4.03 12.53
CA ALA A 79 44.61 -3.99 12.10
C ALA A 79 45.61 -4.82 12.95
N LYS A 80 45.19 -5.29 14.13
CA LYS A 80 46.02 -6.12 15.01
C LYS A 80 45.99 -7.62 14.68
N ALA A 81 45.02 -8.10 13.90
CA ALA A 81 44.95 -9.51 13.48
C ALA A 81 45.85 -9.79 12.26
N THR A 82 46.25 -8.76 11.52
CA THR A 82 47.11 -8.86 10.31
C THR A 82 48.60 -8.72 10.57
N ALA A 83 49.05 -8.66 11.84
CA ALA A 83 50.45 -8.40 12.19
C ALA A 83 51.42 -9.56 11.86
N ASN A 84 50.98 -10.69 11.33
CA ASN A 84 51.84 -11.78 10.84
C ASN A 84 51.90 -11.89 9.30
N GLY A 85 51.23 -11.01 8.58
CA GLY A 85 51.35 -10.86 7.13
C GLY A 85 51.40 -9.39 6.76
N LYS A 86 52.38 -8.96 6.06
CA LYS A 86 52.61 -7.57 5.63
C LYS A 86 51.41 -7.04 4.84
N GLY A 87 50.39 -6.50 5.55
CA GLY A 87 49.23 -5.83 4.99
C GLY A 87 48.91 -4.58 5.81
N THR A 88 49.09 -3.42 5.23
CA THR A 88 48.83 -2.10 5.85
C THR A 88 47.36 -1.86 6.07
N ALA A 89 46.94 -1.70 7.32
CA ALA A 89 45.63 -1.18 7.68
C ALA A 89 45.49 0.27 7.21
N SER A 90 44.45 0.54 6.42
CA SER A 90 43.96 1.88 6.17
C SER A 90 42.44 1.81 6.06
N ALA A 91 41.72 2.69 6.78
CA ALA A 91 40.37 3.04 6.50
C ALA A 91 40.19 3.25 4.99
N VAL A 92 39.23 2.59 4.33
CA VAL A 92 39.08 2.57 2.86
C VAL A 92 39.77 3.76 2.20
N PRO A 93 41.06 3.65 1.81
CA PRO A 93 41.73 4.68 1.04
C PRO A 93 41.54 4.35 -0.42
N SER A 94 41.40 5.37 -1.22
CA SER A 94 41.49 5.27 -2.67
C SER A 94 42.65 4.36 -3.08
N ALA A 95 42.32 3.16 -3.54
CA ALA A 95 43.29 2.14 -3.97
C ALA A 95 43.94 2.47 -5.34
N ALA A 96 43.89 3.74 -5.77
CA ALA A 96 44.37 4.14 -7.10
C ALA A 96 45.87 4.36 -7.21
N THR A 97 46.65 4.41 -6.12
CA THR A 97 48.06 4.91 -6.21
C THR A 97 49.15 3.92 -5.86
N LYS A 98 48.85 2.65 -5.57
CA LYS A 98 49.93 1.68 -5.21
C LYS A 98 49.90 0.31 -5.89
N ARG A 99 48.97 0.02 -6.78
CA ARG A 99 48.90 -1.29 -7.47
C ARG A 99 49.46 -1.34 -8.89
N GLU A 100 49.89 -0.23 -9.47
CA GLU A 100 50.58 -0.26 -10.77
C GLU A 100 52.01 -0.85 -10.71
N ALA A 101 52.60 -0.98 -9.52
CA ALA A 101 53.94 -1.48 -9.33
C ALA A 101 54.09 -3.01 -9.10
N LEU A 102 52.95 -3.73 -8.91
CA LEU A 102 52.94 -5.18 -8.61
C LEU A 102 52.46 -6.06 -9.77
N ALA A 103 52.15 -5.48 -10.92
CA ALA A 103 51.68 -6.23 -12.11
C ALA A 103 52.85 -6.73 -13.01
N ALA A 104 54.10 -6.61 -12.59
CA ALA A 104 55.23 -6.85 -13.46
C ALA A 104 56.21 -8.00 -13.03
N GLU A 105 55.89 -8.81 -12.00
CA GLU A 105 56.74 -9.96 -11.69
C GLU A 105 55.91 -11.18 -11.26
N GLY A 106 55.94 -12.23 -12.10
CA GLY A 106 55.59 -13.60 -11.74
C GLY A 106 54.44 -14.23 -12.49
N ASN A 107 54.67 -14.75 -13.67
CA ASN A 107 53.83 -15.70 -14.40
C ASN A 107 53.80 -17.08 -13.73
N SER A 108 53.38 -17.22 -12.49
CA SER A 108 52.93 -18.50 -11.96
C SER A 108 51.39 -18.53 -12.10
N ALA A 109 50.84 -19.59 -12.77
CA ALA A 109 49.42 -19.82 -12.82
C ALA A 109 48.82 -19.72 -11.40
N PRO A 110 47.70 -19.05 -11.17
CA PRO A 110 47.08 -18.94 -9.87
C PRO A 110 46.87 -20.35 -9.30
N ALA A 111 47.12 -20.54 -8.00
CA ALA A 111 47.08 -21.84 -7.32
C ALA A 111 45.66 -22.48 -7.44
N PHE A 112 44.62 -21.70 -7.73
CA PHE A 112 43.28 -22.15 -8.03
C PHE A 112 42.67 -21.32 -9.19
N PRO A 113 42.44 -21.96 -10.36
CA PRO A 113 41.97 -21.22 -11.54
C PRO A 113 40.50 -20.78 -11.39
N VAL A 114 40.26 -19.50 -11.56
CA VAL A 114 38.90 -18.90 -11.70
C VAL A 114 38.80 -18.30 -13.10
N ILE A 115 37.81 -18.76 -13.89
CA ILE A 115 37.60 -18.33 -15.26
C ILE A 115 36.24 -17.65 -15.34
N VAL A 116 36.17 -16.42 -15.80
CA VAL A 116 34.93 -15.67 -16.04
C VAL A 116 34.71 -15.57 -17.55
N GLU A 117 33.74 -16.34 -18.08
CA GLU A 117 33.37 -16.31 -19.50
C GLU A 117 32.40 -15.15 -19.78
N GLU A 118 31.67 -14.63 -18.76
CA GLU A 118 30.66 -13.57 -18.87
C GLU A 118 31.08 -12.30 -18.08
N PRO A 119 32.04 -11.52 -18.53
CA PRO A 119 32.59 -10.38 -17.77
C PRO A 119 31.60 -9.23 -17.53
N ASN A 120 30.55 -9.12 -18.33
CA ASN A 120 29.50 -8.12 -18.12
C ASN A 120 28.50 -8.55 -17.01
N LEU A 121 28.34 -9.85 -16.78
CA LEU A 121 27.42 -10.39 -15.80
C LEU A 121 28.10 -10.73 -14.48
N CYS A 122 29.42 -11.00 -14.54
CA CYS A 122 30.29 -11.20 -13.38
C CYS A 122 31.62 -10.44 -13.58
N PRO A 123 31.66 -9.12 -13.37
CA PRO A 123 32.85 -8.30 -13.57
C PRO A 123 33.93 -8.57 -12.54
N ARG A 124 33.64 -9.13 -11.35
CA ARG A 124 34.62 -9.47 -10.31
C ARG A 124 34.23 -10.76 -9.61
N PHE A 125 35.19 -11.64 -9.44
CA PHE A 125 35.08 -12.88 -8.69
C PHE A 125 36.33 -13.07 -7.83
N SER A 126 36.14 -13.22 -6.52
CA SER A 126 37.18 -13.47 -5.57
C SER A 126 37.03 -14.86 -4.95
N ALA A 127 38.11 -15.58 -4.78
CA ALA A 127 38.13 -16.88 -4.11
C ALA A 127 39.28 -16.95 -3.08
N GLN A 128 39.00 -17.64 -1.97
CA GLN A 128 40.03 -17.94 -0.95
C GLN A 128 39.95 -19.41 -0.57
N LEU A 129 41.11 -20.05 -0.42
CA LEU A 129 41.20 -21.47 -0.11
C LEU A 129 41.63 -21.69 1.34
N ILE A 130 41.02 -22.70 1.97
CA ILE A 130 41.43 -23.20 3.29
C ILE A 130 41.56 -24.70 3.18
N HIS A 131 42.72 -25.22 3.67
CA HIS A 131 42.95 -26.64 3.81
C HIS A 131 42.90 -27.09 5.26
N ASN A 132 42.61 -28.37 5.46
CA ASN A 132 42.70 -29.06 6.76
C ASN A 132 41.79 -28.42 7.85
N THR A 133 40.72 -27.77 7.48
CA THR A 133 39.74 -27.24 8.47
C THR A 133 38.81 -28.33 8.99
N ARG A 134 38.23 -28.09 10.16
CA ARG A 134 37.23 -28.97 10.76
C ARG A 134 35.84 -28.32 10.76
N ILE A 135 34.86 -28.99 10.20
CA ILE A 135 33.49 -28.57 10.29
C ILE A 135 32.89 -28.98 11.64
N GLN A 136 32.34 -28.04 12.35
CA GLN A 136 31.77 -28.21 13.70
C GLN A 136 30.71 -27.12 13.96
N PRO A 137 29.93 -27.19 15.06
CA PRO A 137 29.01 -26.13 15.44
C PRO A 137 29.70 -24.77 15.58
N SER A 138 29.03 -23.72 15.22
CA SER A 138 29.54 -22.34 15.32
C SER A 138 29.78 -21.89 16.75
N PRO A 139 30.75 -20.98 16.97
CA PRO A 139 30.91 -20.32 18.26
C PRO A 139 29.60 -19.67 18.73
N GLN A 140 29.38 -19.72 20.05
CA GLN A 140 28.13 -19.28 20.65
C GLN A 140 27.70 -17.85 20.26
N LYS A 141 28.67 -16.90 20.20
CA LYS A 141 28.40 -15.51 19.80
C LYS A 141 27.81 -15.44 18.36
N ILE A 142 28.40 -16.21 17.43
CA ILE A 142 27.96 -16.25 16.02
C ILE A 142 26.58 -16.87 15.93
N ALA A 143 26.39 -18.06 16.52
CA ALA A 143 25.13 -18.77 16.51
C ALA A 143 23.99 -17.93 17.13
N HIS A 144 24.26 -17.29 18.28
CA HIS A 144 23.27 -16.44 18.96
C HIS A 144 22.85 -15.24 18.11
N ARG A 145 23.82 -14.50 17.51
CA ARG A 145 23.51 -13.37 16.64
C ARG A 145 22.68 -13.76 15.42
N LEU A 146 22.98 -14.90 14.81
CA LEU A 146 22.20 -15.40 13.69
C LEU A 146 20.79 -15.79 14.12
N GLN A 147 20.63 -16.43 15.29
CA GLN A 147 19.31 -16.77 15.85
C GLN A 147 18.45 -15.55 16.11
N LEU A 148 19.02 -14.45 16.60
CA LEU A 148 18.29 -13.18 16.80
C LEU A 148 17.73 -12.62 15.49
N LEU A 149 18.33 -12.97 14.35
CA LEU A 149 17.90 -12.58 13.01
C LEU A 149 17.02 -13.66 12.34
N ASP A 150 16.46 -14.59 13.09
CA ASP A 150 15.68 -15.74 12.62
C ASP A 150 16.47 -16.68 11.67
N GLN A 151 17.80 -16.63 11.74
CA GLN A 151 18.67 -17.53 10.97
C GLN A 151 19.00 -18.78 11.78
N ARG A 152 18.79 -19.96 11.20
CA ARG A 152 19.15 -21.22 11.85
C ARG A 152 20.66 -21.49 11.72
N PRO A 153 21.44 -21.60 12.81
CA PRO A 153 22.82 -22.02 12.75
C PRO A 153 22.95 -23.43 12.18
N ILE A 154 23.93 -23.65 11.32
CA ILE A 154 24.17 -24.91 10.61
C ILE A 154 25.55 -25.46 10.98
N SER A 155 26.61 -24.74 10.64
CA SER A 155 28.00 -25.11 10.92
C SER A 155 28.91 -23.87 10.86
N ASN A 156 30.09 -23.95 11.46
CA ASN A 156 31.04 -22.84 11.49
C ASN A 156 31.41 -22.28 10.11
N ALA A 157 31.43 -23.10 9.05
CA ALA A 157 31.72 -22.65 7.69
C ALA A 157 30.51 -21.95 7.04
N VAL A 158 29.31 -22.53 7.14
CA VAL A 158 28.07 -21.96 6.56
C VAL A 158 27.66 -20.71 7.33
N ASP A 159 27.75 -20.77 8.66
CA ASP A 159 27.35 -19.63 9.49
C ASP A 159 28.31 -18.45 9.35
N ALA A 160 29.60 -18.68 9.04
CA ALA A 160 30.54 -17.62 8.69
C ALA A 160 30.08 -16.84 7.44
N THR A 161 29.61 -17.54 6.41
CA THR A 161 29.10 -16.87 5.21
C THR A 161 27.81 -16.07 5.50
N ASN A 162 26.89 -16.64 6.27
CA ASN A 162 25.67 -15.94 6.71
C ASN A 162 26.00 -14.73 7.60
N TYR A 163 26.96 -14.88 8.52
CA TYR A 163 27.38 -13.81 9.39
C TYR A 163 27.95 -12.61 8.62
N VAL A 164 28.83 -12.86 7.63
CA VAL A 164 29.43 -11.82 6.78
C VAL A 164 28.36 -11.14 5.91
N LEU A 165 27.38 -11.91 5.43
CA LEU A 165 26.23 -11.35 4.72
C LEU A 165 25.48 -10.33 5.60
N TRP A 166 25.19 -10.66 6.86
CA TRP A 166 24.48 -9.76 7.78
C TRP A 166 25.36 -8.66 8.36
N GLU A 167 26.67 -8.88 8.41
CA GLU A 167 27.62 -7.91 8.92
C GLU A 167 27.91 -6.78 7.93
N ILE A 168 28.27 -7.12 6.68
CA ILE A 168 28.70 -6.14 5.66
C ILE A 168 27.85 -6.12 4.38
N GLY A 169 26.78 -6.90 4.33
CA GLY A 169 25.86 -6.91 3.18
C GLY A 169 26.39 -7.65 1.94
N LYS A 170 27.45 -8.42 2.06
CA LYS A 170 28.05 -9.15 0.95
C LYS A 170 27.79 -10.65 1.06
N PRO A 171 26.87 -11.21 0.24
CA PRO A 171 26.69 -12.66 0.23
C PRO A 171 27.93 -13.37 -0.30
N THR A 172 28.31 -14.43 0.39
CA THR A 172 29.44 -15.31 0.05
C THR A 172 28.95 -16.75 0.01
N HIS A 173 29.70 -17.62 -0.64
CA HIS A 173 29.40 -19.05 -0.66
C HIS A 173 30.65 -19.87 -0.33
N VAL A 174 30.46 -21.09 0.17
CA VAL A 174 31.54 -22.04 0.47
C VAL A 174 31.27 -23.38 -0.19
N TYR A 175 32.29 -23.89 -0.89
CA TYR A 175 32.24 -25.18 -1.54
C TYR A 175 33.19 -26.18 -0.82
N ASP A 176 32.78 -27.43 -0.77
CA ASP A 176 33.74 -28.53 -0.53
C ASP A 176 34.67 -28.65 -1.73
N MET A 177 35.95 -28.29 -1.54
CA MET A 177 36.91 -28.23 -2.61
C MET A 177 37.18 -29.60 -3.25
N ASP A 178 37.12 -30.67 -2.46
CA ASP A 178 37.40 -32.03 -2.91
C ASP A 178 36.28 -32.60 -3.79
N LEU A 179 35.07 -31.95 -3.77
CA LEU A 179 33.94 -32.27 -4.61
C LEU A 179 33.87 -31.46 -5.91
N LEU A 180 34.76 -30.44 -6.08
CA LEU A 180 34.87 -29.65 -7.31
C LEU A 180 35.69 -30.39 -8.36
N GLU A 181 35.03 -30.88 -9.41
CA GLU A 181 35.69 -31.64 -10.47
C GLU A 181 36.64 -30.73 -11.28
N GLY A 182 37.91 -31.18 -11.38
CA GLY A 182 38.96 -30.47 -12.11
C GLY A 182 39.59 -29.26 -11.40
N GLY A 183 39.28 -29.04 -10.09
CA GLY A 183 39.95 -28.08 -9.22
C GLY A 183 39.94 -26.63 -9.73
N LYS A 184 38.82 -26.16 -10.29
CA LYS A 184 38.64 -24.80 -10.81
C LYS A 184 37.18 -24.36 -10.75
N ILE A 185 37.00 -23.06 -10.86
CA ILE A 185 35.64 -22.44 -11.03
C ILE A 185 35.55 -21.77 -12.39
N ILE A 186 34.41 -21.92 -13.05
CA ILE A 186 34.06 -21.29 -14.31
C ILE A 186 32.72 -20.58 -14.14
N VAL A 187 32.67 -19.28 -14.36
CA VAL A 187 31.43 -18.50 -14.40
C VAL A 187 30.98 -18.33 -15.85
N ARG A 188 29.82 -18.90 -16.19
CA ARG A 188 29.28 -18.90 -17.56
C ARG A 188 27.76 -18.93 -17.59
N LYS A 189 27.18 -18.75 -18.74
CA LYS A 189 25.77 -19.08 -18.95
C LYS A 189 25.55 -20.59 -18.98
N ALA A 190 24.41 -21.03 -18.49
CA ALA A 190 24.03 -22.44 -18.56
C ALA A 190 23.84 -22.87 -20.01
N ARG A 191 24.12 -24.14 -20.30
CA ARG A 191 23.94 -24.76 -21.62
C ARG A 191 22.55 -25.41 -21.70
N LYS A 192 22.05 -25.55 -22.92
CA LYS A 192 20.74 -26.19 -23.17
C LYS A 192 20.70 -27.60 -22.59
N GLY A 193 19.73 -27.86 -21.73
CA GLY A 193 19.51 -29.18 -21.14
C GLY A 193 20.28 -29.43 -19.83
N GLU A 194 21.07 -28.48 -19.35
CA GLU A 194 21.71 -28.59 -18.04
C GLU A 194 20.68 -28.53 -16.92
N THR A 195 20.93 -29.26 -15.85
CA THR A 195 20.16 -29.25 -14.60
C THR A 195 21.08 -28.93 -13.42
N LEU A 196 20.54 -28.40 -12.35
CA LEU A 196 21.24 -28.16 -11.09
C LEU A 196 20.34 -28.57 -9.94
N LYS A 197 20.80 -29.46 -9.08
CA LYS A 197 20.17 -29.70 -7.79
C LYS A 197 20.69 -28.64 -6.81
N THR A 198 19.80 -27.76 -6.36
CA THR A 198 20.11 -26.68 -5.45
C THR A 198 20.11 -27.13 -3.97
N LEU A 199 20.64 -26.31 -3.04
CA LEU A 199 20.77 -26.64 -1.61
C LEU A 199 19.44 -27.01 -0.93
N ASP A 200 18.32 -26.55 -1.44
CA ASP A 200 16.98 -26.94 -0.98
C ASP A 200 16.55 -28.36 -1.43
N GLY A 201 17.43 -29.08 -2.13
CA GLY A 201 17.20 -30.45 -2.62
C GLY A 201 16.38 -30.54 -3.90
N VAL A 202 15.96 -29.42 -4.49
CA VAL A 202 15.13 -29.39 -5.70
C VAL A 202 16.03 -29.42 -6.95
N GLU A 203 15.72 -30.33 -7.88
CA GLU A 203 16.35 -30.37 -9.20
C GLU A 203 15.71 -29.36 -10.14
N ARG A 204 16.51 -28.42 -10.67
CA ARG A 204 16.08 -27.31 -11.51
C ARG A 204 16.56 -27.46 -12.93
N LYS A 205 15.67 -27.31 -13.90
CA LYS A 205 16.03 -27.22 -15.32
C LYS A 205 16.54 -25.82 -15.61
N LEU A 206 17.77 -25.72 -16.08
CA LEU A 206 18.41 -24.44 -16.41
C LEU A 206 18.06 -24.00 -17.82
N THR A 207 18.06 -22.69 -18.02
CA THR A 207 17.88 -22.05 -19.34
C THR A 207 19.20 -21.38 -19.75
N THR A 208 19.38 -21.13 -21.04
CA THR A 208 20.59 -20.44 -21.55
C THR A 208 20.71 -18.97 -21.09
N ASP A 209 19.70 -18.42 -20.41
CA ASP A 209 19.75 -17.11 -19.78
C ASP A 209 20.18 -17.15 -18.31
N ASP A 210 20.34 -18.35 -17.75
CA ASP A 210 20.77 -18.50 -16.37
C ASP A 210 22.30 -18.40 -16.28
N LEU A 211 22.80 -17.57 -15.36
CA LEU A 211 24.20 -17.48 -15.03
C LEU A 211 24.54 -18.51 -13.96
N VAL A 212 25.53 -19.30 -14.18
CA VAL A 212 25.93 -20.41 -13.29
C VAL A 212 27.40 -20.34 -12.93
N VAL A 213 27.67 -20.77 -11.70
CA VAL A 213 29.04 -21.13 -11.27
C VAL A 213 29.20 -22.63 -11.55
N CYS A 214 30.24 -22.98 -12.26
CA CYS A 214 30.55 -24.35 -12.67
C CYS A 214 31.93 -24.80 -12.15
N ASP A 215 32.08 -26.10 -11.98
CA ASP A 215 33.39 -26.73 -11.99
C ASP A 215 33.85 -27.02 -13.44
N ALA A 216 34.78 -27.93 -13.65
CA ALA A 216 35.24 -28.29 -14.99
C ALA A 216 34.15 -29.03 -15.82
N LYS A 217 33.13 -29.62 -15.19
CA LYS A 217 32.20 -30.50 -15.86
C LYS A 217 30.75 -30.01 -15.83
N LYS A 218 30.26 -29.50 -14.67
CA LYS A 218 28.86 -29.24 -14.42
C LYS A 218 28.61 -27.93 -13.64
N PRO A 219 27.39 -27.39 -13.67
CA PRO A 219 26.98 -26.33 -12.76
C PRO A 219 27.03 -26.79 -11.30
N VAL A 220 27.59 -25.95 -10.42
CA VAL A 220 27.69 -26.16 -8.97
C VAL A 220 26.99 -25.06 -8.17
N GLY A 221 26.43 -24.05 -8.85
CA GLY A 221 25.66 -22.99 -8.22
C GLY A 221 24.90 -22.15 -9.23
N LEU A 222 23.74 -21.63 -8.82
CA LEU A 222 22.99 -20.59 -9.55
C LEU A 222 23.51 -19.24 -9.03
N ALA A 223 24.22 -18.52 -9.89
CA ALA A 223 25.01 -17.33 -9.51
C ALA A 223 24.21 -16.28 -8.76
N GLY A 224 24.61 -15.96 -7.55
CA GLY A 224 23.97 -14.97 -6.70
C GLY A 224 22.58 -15.33 -6.16
N VAL A 225 22.10 -16.57 -6.42
CA VAL A 225 20.79 -17.04 -5.97
C VAL A 225 20.90 -18.18 -4.96
N MET A 226 21.49 -19.31 -5.34
CA MET A 226 21.62 -20.48 -4.45
C MET A 226 22.72 -21.43 -4.92
N GLY A 227 23.51 -21.95 -4.00
CA GLY A 227 24.51 -22.97 -4.26
C GLY A 227 23.95 -24.32 -4.62
N GLY A 228 24.80 -25.18 -5.19
CA GLY A 228 24.47 -26.56 -5.55
C GLY A 228 24.59 -27.53 -4.38
N TYR A 229 23.72 -28.53 -4.37
CA TYR A 229 23.66 -29.58 -3.36
C TYR A 229 24.91 -30.48 -3.35
N ASP A 230 25.42 -30.82 -4.54
CA ASP A 230 26.48 -31.82 -4.71
C ASP A 230 27.87 -31.36 -4.20
N THR A 231 28.05 -30.05 -4.02
CA THR A 231 29.30 -29.44 -3.56
C THR A 231 29.18 -28.75 -2.21
N MET A 232 28.08 -29.02 -1.49
CA MET A 232 27.82 -28.41 -0.19
C MET A 232 28.81 -28.90 0.90
N ILE A 233 29.02 -28.05 1.88
CA ILE A 233 29.80 -28.38 3.08
C ILE A 233 29.08 -29.47 3.90
N THR A 234 29.86 -30.46 4.33
CA THR A 234 29.41 -31.56 5.21
C THR A 234 30.40 -31.75 6.38
N ASP A 235 30.08 -32.55 7.38
CA ASP A 235 31.01 -32.89 8.49
C ASP A 235 32.33 -33.54 8.04
N LYS A 236 32.34 -34.07 6.83
CA LYS A 236 33.50 -34.70 6.22
C LYS A 236 34.42 -33.73 5.50
N THR A 237 33.95 -32.55 5.17
CA THR A 237 34.69 -31.51 4.45
C THR A 237 35.96 -31.11 5.23
N ARG A 238 37.07 -31.00 4.52
CA ARG A 238 38.35 -30.59 5.07
C ARG A 238 38.99 -29.44 4.30
N ASN A 239 38.72 -29.36 3.02
CA ASN A 239 39.25 -28.33 2.14
C ASN A 239 38.08 -27.50 1.60
N ILE A 240 38.19 -26.19 1.69
CA ILE A 240 37.09 -25.26 1.36
C ILE A 240 37.56 -24.25 0.32
N VAL A 241 36.69 -23.95 -0.64
CA VAL A 241 36.80 -22.75 -1.49
C VAL A 241 35.71 -21.78 -1.04
N ILE A 242 36.14 -20.59 -0.66
CA ILE A 242 35.24 -19.45 -0.34
C ILE A 242 35.07 -18.65 -1.63
N GLU A 243 33.80 -18.37 -1.99
CA GLU A 243 33.41 -17.51 -3.12
C GLU A 243 32.90 -16.17 -2.62
N SER A 244 33.32 -15.09 -3.26
CA SER A 244 32.66 -13.80 -3.22
C SER A 244 32.72 -13.15 -4.60
N ALA A 245 31.59 -12.77 -5.13
CA ALA A 245 31.50 -12.20 -6.48
C ALA A 245 30.58 -10.99 -6.55
N TRP A 246 30.70 -10.26 -7.64
CA TRP A 246 29.70 -9.29 -8.03
C TRP A 246 28.88 -9.86 -9.21
N TRP A 247 27.57 -9.79 -9.09
CA TRP A 247 26.62 -10.30 -10.08
C TRP A 247 25.76 -9.18 -10.62
N ASP A 248 25.45 -9.22 -11.92
CA ASP A 248 24.51 -8.27 -12.54
C ASP A 248 23.12 -8.35 -11.88
N PRO A 249 22.65 -7.26 -11.25
CA PRO A 249 21.41 -7.27 -10.48
C PRO A 249 20.18 -7.69 -11.29
N ALA A 250 20.10 -7.27 -12.56
CA ALA A 250 18.97 -7.58 -13.44
C ALA A 250 18.94 -9.09 -13.77
N THR A 251 20.10 -9.70 -13.96
CA THR A 251 20.24 -11.14 -14.21
C THR A 251 19.83 -11.94 -12.98
N VAL A 252 20.32 -11.58 -11.79
CA VAL A 252 19.93 -12.24 -10.53
C VAL A 252 18.42 -12.16 -10.32
N ARG A 253 17.81 -10.99 -10.49
CA ARG A 253 16.36 -10.81 -10.38
C ARG A 253 15.57 -11.70 -11.33
N LYS A 254 15.99 -11.78 -12.61
CA LYS A 254 15.32 -12.63 -13.61
C LYS A 254 15.44 -14.11 -13.25
N MET A 255 16.61 -14.57 -12.80
CA MET A 255 16.83 -15.95 -12.38
C MET A 255 16.02 -16.31 -11.13
N SER A 256 16.07 -15.48 -10.11
CA SER A 256 15.30 -15.64 -8.87
C SER A 256 13.81 -15.82 -9.15
N ARG A 257 13.23 -14.96 -10.00
CA ARG A 257 11.81 -15.06 -10.41
C ARG A 257 11.52 -16.29 -11.24
N ARG A 258 12.39 -16.62 -12.22
CA ARG A 258 12.20 -17.79 -13.12
C ARG A 258 12.16 -19.10 -12.34
N HIS A 259 13.02 -19.23 -11.36
CA HIS A 259 13.12 -20.43 -10.54
C HIS A 259 12.26 -20.38 -9.28
N ALA A 260 11.52 -19.28 -9.05
CA ALA A 260 10.72 -19.03 -7.84
C ALA A 260 11.53 -19.24 -6.54
N ILE A 261 12.79 -18.73 -6.53
CA ILE A 261 13.69 -18.77 -5.38
C ILE A 261 13.93 -17.35 -4.89
N HIS A 262 13.63 -17.09 -3.62
CA HIS A 262 13.99 -15.85 -2.96
C HIS A 262 14.82 -16.17 -1.73
N THR A 263 16.09 -15.70 -1.73
CA THR A 263 17.05 -15.90 -0.63
C THR A 263 17.58 -14.57 -0.14
N ASP A 264 18.17 -14.54 1.06
CA ASP A 264 18.87 -13.34 1.56
C ASP A 264 20.01 -12.88 0.64
N ALA A 265 20.63 -13.84 -0.08
CA ALA A 265 21.63 -13.53 -1.09
C ALA A 265 21.01 -12.90 -2.34
N SER A 266 19.98 -13.52 -2.94
CA SER A 266 19.31 -12.96 -4.12
C SER A 266 18.67 -11.60 -3.83
N HIS A 267 18.11 -11.42 -2.62
CA HIS A 267 17.53 -10.15 -2.17
C HIS A 267 18.53 -8.99 -2.22
N ARG A 268 19.79 -9.25 -1.86
CA ARG A 268 20.86 -8.25 -1.90
C ARG A 268 21.43 -8.08 -3.30
N PHE A 269 21.76 -9.18 -3.98
CA PHE A 269 22.35 -9.11 -5.31
C PHE A 269 21.43 -8.51 -6.36
N GLU A 270 20.11 -8.75 -6.29
CA GLU A 270 19.16 -8.16 -7.25
C GLU A 270 18.98 -6.64 -7.08
N ARG A 271 19.48 -6.06 -5.98
CA ARG A 271 19.53 -4.62 -5.70
C ARG A 271 20.91 -4.03 -5.92
N GLY A 272 21.91 -4.89 -5.99
CA GLY A 272 23.32 -4.53 -6.11
C GLY A 272 24.09 -4.74 -4.80
N ALA A 273 25.30 -5.23 -4.92
CA ALA A 273 26.22 -5.40 -3.81
C ALA A 273 27.54 -4.67 -4.11
N ASP A 274 28.22 -4.22 -3.07
CA ASP A 274 29.46 -3.48 -3.21
C ASP A 274 30.51 -4.28 -3.99
N PHE A 275 31.03 -3.69 -5.08
CA PHE A 275 32.01 -4.29 -5.97
C PHE A 275 33.40 -4.46 -5.29
N GLU A 276 33.79 -3.49 -4.45
CA GLU A 276 35.07 -3.50 -3.81
C GLU A 276 35.17 -4.42 -2.59
N SER A 277 34.03 -4.86 -2.04
CA SER A 277 34.00 -5.73 -0.87
C SER A 277 34.28 -7.22 -1.15
N CYS A 278 34.44 -7.64 -2.42
CA CYS A 278 34.64 -9.06 -2.76
C CYS A 278 35.86 -9.69 -2.05
N PRO A 279 37.08 -9.16 -2.12
CA PRO A 279 38.21 -9.73 -1.41
C PRO A 279 38.08 -9.67 0.12
N LEU A 280 37.57 -8.53 0.63
CA LEU A 280 37.37 -8.33 2.07
C LEU A 280 36.44 -9.40 2.66
N SER A 281 35.35 -9.70 1.96
CA SER A 281 34.38 -10.70 2.44
C SER A 281 34.96 -12.12 2.44
N CYS A 282 35.80 -12.49 1.45
CA CYS A 282 36.54 -13.74 1.48
C CYS A 282 37.48 -13.82 2.71
N GLU A 283 38.21 -12.74 2.99
CA GLU A 283 39.10 -12.65 4.14
C GLU A 283 38.37 -12.78 5.48
N LEU A 284 37.22 -12.09 5.65
CA LEU A 284 36.40 -12.19 6.84
C LEU A 284 35.86 -13.61 7.08
N VAL A 285 35.30 -14.24 6.04
CA VAL A 285 34.81 -15.63 6.13
C VAL A 285 35.98 -16.58 6.48
N ALA A 286 37.13 -16.41 5.83
CA ALA A 286 38.29 -17.24 6.08
C ALA A 286 38.77 -17.11 7.55
N GLN A 287 38.88 -15.88 8.07
CA GLN A 287 39.28 -15.66 9.48
C GLN A 287 38.33 -16.33 10.45
N MET A 288 36.99 -16.25 10.20
CA MET A 288 35.98 -16.88 11.06
C MET A 288 36.08 -18.41 11.03
N ILE A 289 36.27 -19.01 9.84
CA ILE A 289 36.45 -20.45 9.69
C ILE A 289 37.70 -20.92 10.39
N LEU A 290 38.85 -20.26 10.18
CA LEU A 290 40.11 -20.58 10.83
C LEU A 290 40.05 -20.45 12.36
N ALA A 291 39.41 -19.40 12.85
CA ALA A 291 39.24 -19.19 14.30
C ALA A 291 38.40 -20.27 14.95
N SER A 292 37.43 -20.83 14.24
CA SER A 292 36.52 -21.83 14.77
C SER A 292 36.87 -23.27 14.41
N GLY A 293 37.39 -23.55 13.22
CA GLY A 293 37.69 -24.88 12.70
C GLY A 293 39.17 -25.22 12.54
N GLY A 294 40.05 -24.24 12.76
CA GLY A 294 41.48 -24.38 12.42
C GLY A 294 41.67 -24.51 10.91
N GLY A 295 42.85 -25.06 10.54
CA GLY A 295 43.22 -25.20 9.14
C GLY A 295 44.30 -24.19 8.71
N GLU A 296 44.54 -24.12 7.42
CA GLU A 296 45.59 -23.28 6.82
C GLU A 296 45.05 -22.54 5.61
N LEU A 297 45.38 -21.24 5.49
CA LEU A 297 45.13 -20.48 4.27
C LEU A 297 46.09 -20.98 3.17
N VAL A 298 45.56 -21.15 1.96
CA VAL A 298 46.34 -21.55 0.79
C VAL A 298 46.46 -20.37 -0.16
N GLY A 299 47.62 -19.76 -0.18
CA GLY A 299 47.91 -18.59 -1.00
C GLY A 299 47.15 -17.33 -0.57
N ASP A 300 47.29 -16.29 -1.36
CA ASP A 300 46.51 -15.05 -1.22
C ASP A 300 45.11 -15.21 -1.83
N VAL A 301 44.21 -14.24 -1.56
CA VAL A 301 42.91 -14.19 -2.22
C VAL A 301 43.09 -14.11 -3.75
N VAL A 302 42.53 -15.08 -4.45
CA VAL A 302 42.46 -15.04 -5.92
C VAL A 302 41.36 -14.02 -6.28
N ASP A 303 41.75 -12.89 -6.84
CA ASP A 303 40.83 -11.80 -7.18
C ASP A 303 40.85 -11.53 -8.70
N VAL A 304 39.82 -12.00 -9.41
CA VAL A 304 39.69 -11.87 -10.86
C VAL A 304 38.78 -10.70 -11.16
N VAL A 305 39.35 -9.58 -11.60
CA VAL A 305 38.64 -8.41 -12.10
C VAL A 305 38.61 -8.50 -13.62
N SER A 306 37.55 -9.08 -14.15
CA SER A 306 37.31 -9.25 -15.60
C SER A 306 36.82 -7.96 -16.29
N LYS A 307 36.21 -7.08 -15.52
CA LYS A 307 35.76 -5.75 -15.95
C LYS A 307 35.78 -4.79 -14.77
N ARG A 308 36.37 -3.62 -14.92
CA ARG A 308 36.26 -2.58 -13.89
C ARG A 308 34.90 -1.91 -13.94
N MET A 309 34.39 -1.61 -12.77
CA MET A 309 33.13 -0.84 -12.60
C MET A 309 33.51 0.43 -11.83
N ASP A 310 33.89 1.45 -12.57
CA ASP A 310 34.23 2.75 -11.99
C ASP A 310 32.97 3.62 -12.03
N GLN A 311 32.58 4.13 -10.88
CA GLN A 311 31.51 5.15 -10.81
C GLN A 311 32.08 6.50 -11.23
N ALA A 312 31.39 7.18 -12.16
CA ALA A 312 31.79 8.53 -12.57
C ALA A 312 31.59 9.51 -11.40
N PRO A 313 32.54 10.40 -11.14
CA PRO A 313 32.32 11.45 -10.14
C PRO A 313 31.17 12.38 -10.56
N VAL A 314 30.40 12.82 -9.58
CA VAL A 314 29.27 13.73 -9.78
C VAL A 314 29.68 15.15 -9.38
N VAL A 315 29.33 16.14 -10.20
CA VAL A 315 29.55 17.56 -9.85
C VAL A 315 28.37 18.04 -9.01
N LEU A 316 28.65 18.69 -7.89
CA LEU A 316 27.68 19.30 -7.00
C LEU A 316 27.90 20.80 -6.92
N HIS A 317 26.91 21.60 -7.33
CA HIS A 317 26.94 23.03 -7.22
C HIS A 317 26.27 23.50 -5.91
N VAL A 318 26.95 24.33 -5.14
CA VAL A 318 26.41 24.86 -3.89
C VAL A 318 25.13 25.66 -4.14
N SER A 319 25.04 26.39 -5.25
CA SER A 319 23.85 27.14 -5.66
C SER A 319 22.64 26.22 -5.97
N GLU A 320 22.87 25.00 -6.48
CA GLU A 320 21.79 24.03 -6.70
C GLU A 320 21.25 23.47 -5.38
N VAL A 321 22.15 23.21 -4.41
CA VAL A 321 21.71 22.81 -3.06
C VAL A 321 20.79 23.88 -2.46
N GLU A 322 21.22 25.14 -2.53
CA GLU A 322 20.41 26.28 -2.04
C GLU A 322 19.07 26.41 -2.79
N ARG A 323 19.11 26.33 -4.11
CA ARG A 323 17.92 26.43 -4.96
C ARG A 323 16.88 25.32 -4.69
N ILE A 324 17.34 24.07 -4.50
CA ILE A 324 16.44 22.92 -4.29
C ILE A 324 15.92 22.88 -2.85
N LEU A 325 16.79 23.09 -1.87
CA LEU A 325 16.42 22.95 -0.45
C LEU A 325 15.83 24.23 0.14
N GLY A 326 16.01 25.37 -0.50
CA GLY A 326 15.47 26.65 -0.03
C GLY A 326 16.11 27.17 1.25
N GLY A 327 17.21 26.58 1.71
CA GLY A 327 17.93 26.92 2.94
C GLY A 327 19.37 27.34 2.66
N ASN A 328 19.92 28.23 3.48
CA ASN A 328 21.30 28.70 3.38
C ASN A 328 22.27 27.68 4.02
N LEU A 329 22.71 26.69 3.26
CA LEU A 329 23.79 25.78 3.63
C LEU A 329 25.09 26.25 2.97
N ASP A 330 26.08 26.63 3.76
CA ASP A 330 27.38 27.01 3.21
C ASP A 330 28.18 25.79 2.68
N ALA A 331 29.12 26.05 1.80
CA ALA A 331 29.97 25.01 1.19
C ALA A 331 30.67 24.13 2.24
N GLY A 332 31.07 24.70 3.38
CA GLY A 332 31.72 23.97 4.46
C GLY A 332 30.76 23.02 5.19
N GLN A 333 29.51 23.40 5.35
CA GLN A 333 28.47 22.53 5.90
C GLN A 333 28.18 21.35 4.96
N ILE A 334 27.98 21.63 3.67
CA ILE A 334 27.78 20.60 2.64
C ILE A 334 28.94 19.62 2.61
N PHE A 335 30.17 20.16 2.61
CA PHE A 335 31.40 19.35 2.64
C PHE A 335 31.43 18.41 3.85
N ARG A 336 31.14 18.91 5.05
CA ARG A 336 31.14 18.10 6.28
C ARG A 336 30.10 17.00 6.26
N LEU A 337 28.88 17.30 5.82
CA LEU A 337 27.77 16.34 5.76
C LEU A 337 28.11 15.17 4.81
N LEU A 338 28.52 15.46 3.59
CA LEU A 338 28.84 14.42 2.62
C LEU A 338 30.11 13.63 3.00
N LYS A 339 31.12 14.30 3.60
CA LYS A 339 32.31 13.62 4.09
C LYS A 339 32.02 12.58 5.17
N ARG A 340 31.08 12.85 6.09
CA ARG A 340 30.62 11.88 7.12
C ARG A 340 30.06 10.61 6.51
N LEU A 341 29.40 10.72 5.36
CA LEU A 341 28.83 9.59 4.61
C LEU A 341 29.86 8.83 3.77
N GLY A 342 31.12 9.27 3.78
CA GLY A 342 32.21 8.61 3.07
C GLY A 342 32.45 9.12 1.64
N PHE A 343 31.77 10.17 1.21
CA PHE A 343 32.05 10.81 -0.07
C PHE A 343 33.37 11.56 -0.04
N VAL A 344 34.12 11.55 -1.16
CA VAL A 344 35.35 12.32 -1.31
C VAL A 344 35.08 13.54 -2.17
N LEU A 345 35.15 14.74 -1.59
CA LEU A 345 34.87 15.99 -2.25
C LEU A 345 36.18 16.72 -2.62
N ILE A 346 36.26 17.08 -3.88
CA ILE A 346 37.36 17.88 -4.43
C ILE A 346 36.77 19.23 -4.80
N PRO A 347 37.16 20.34 -4.10
CA PRO A 347 36.65 21.67 -4.45
C PRO A 347 37.09 22.07 -5.85
N GLU A 348 36.19 22.69 -6.61
CA GLU A 348 36.43 23.23 -7.95
C GLU A 348 35.82 24.63 -8.09
N GLY A 349 36.48 25.49 -8.85
CA GLY A 349 35.99 26.84 -9.10
C GLY A 349 36.48 27.88 -8.08
N GLN A 350 35.97 29.12 -8.20
CA GLN A 350 36.31 30.19 -7.24
C GLN A 350 35.36 30.10 -6.04
N ALA A 351 35.90 30.29 -4.84
CA ALA A 351 35.18 30.31 -3.58
C ALA A 351 34.36 29.04 -3.28
N ASP A 352 34.87 27.85 -3.67
CA ASP A 352 34.22 26.55 -3.44
C ASP A 352 32.77 26.50 -3.96
N ALA A 353 32.51 27.11 -5.10
CA ALA A 353 31.17 27.19 -5.68
C ALA A 353 30.63 25.82 -6.16
N GLN A 354 31.51 24.83 -6.33
CA GLN A 354 31.17 23.47 -6.69
C GLN A 354 32.16 22.45 -6.16
N PHE A 355 31.73 21.21 -6.07
CA PHE A 355 32.54 20.07 -5.69
C PHE A 355 32.47 19.00 -6.79
N ARG A 356 33.64 18.41 -7.14
CA ARG A 356 33.67 17.11 -7.81
C ARG A 356 33.63 16.04 -6.73
N VAL A 357 32.56 15.27 -6.69
CA VAL A 357 32.29 14.28 -5.63
C VAL A 357 32.57 12.88 -6.17
N GLN A 358 33.55 12.18 -5.56
CA GLN A 358 33.74 10.76 -5.83
C GLN A 358 32.77 9.93 -5.00
N ILE A 359 32.07 9.04 -5.67
CA ILE A 359 31.04 8.22 -5.06
C ILE A 359 31.67 6.94 -4.49
N PRO A 360 31.38 6.56 -3.23
CA PRO A 360 31.85 5.31 -2.65
C PRO A 360 31.26 4.09 -3.37
N SER A 361 32.01 3.00 -3.49
CA SER A 361 31.63 1.78 -4.22
C SER A 361 30.33 1.11 -3.73
N TRP A 362 29.96 1.35 -2.48
CA TRP A 362 28.71 0.83 -1.88
C TRP A 362 27.48 1.68 -2.16
N ARG A 363 27.60 2.93 -2.65
CA ARG A 363 26.50 3.84 -2.98
C ARG A 363 26.17 3.73 -4.47
N LEU A 364 25.38 2.70 -4.80
CA LEU A 364 24.98 2.43 -6.18
C LEU A 364 23.81 3.30 -6.66
N ASP A 365 23.18 4.03 -5.75
CA ASP A 365 22.01 4.88 -5.96
C ASP A 365 22.38 6.33 -6.32
N VAL A 366 23.63 6.74 -6.10
CA VAL A 366 24.09 8.11 -6.33
C VAL A 366 24.73 8.24 -7.71
N GLU A 367 23.97 8.76 -8.67
CA GLU A 367 24.41 8.93 -10.06
C GLU A 367 24.34 10.39 -10.55
N ARG A 368 23.53 11.22 -9.89
CA ARG A 368 23.22 12.59 -10.31
C ARG A 368 23.43 13.57 -9.18
N GLU A 369 23.49 14.85 -9.51
CA GLU A 369 23.62 15.96 -8.56
C GLU A 369 22.48 15.95 -7.52
N ILE A 370 21.26 15.71 -7.95
CA ILE A 370 20.08 15.68 -7.06
C ILE A 370 20.19 14.59 -6.00
N ASP A 371 20.83 13.47 -6.32
CA ASP A 371 21.02 12.36 -5.38
C ASP A 371 22.00 12.79 -4.24
N LEU A 372 23.00 13.63 -4.55
CA LEU A 372 23.88 14.25 -3.55
C LEU A 372 23.14 15.31 -2.72
N ILE A 373 22.24 16.07 -3.33
CA ILE A 373 21.41 17.06 -2.63
C ILE A 373 20.50 16.36 -1.61
N GLU A 374 19.92 15.20 -1.96
CA GLU A 374 19.16 14.37 -1.04
C GLU A 374 20.02 13.95 0.17
N GLU A 375 21.25 13.52 -0.05
CA GLU A 375 22.18 13.13 1.02
C GLU A 375 22.45 14.30 1.98
N VAL A 376 22.61 15.50 1.44
CA VAL A 376 22.76 16.72 2.24
C VAL A 376 21.49 16.98 3.05
N ALA A 377 20.33 16.92 2.42
CA ALA A 377 19.05 17.22 3.04
C ALA A 377 18.71 16.26 4.19
N ARG A 378 18.83 14.94 3.94
CA ARG A 378 18.47 13.91 4.94
C ARG A 378 19.39 13.95 6.16
N LEU A 379 20.71 14.17 5.97
CA LEU A 379 21.65 14.23 7.09
C LEU A 379 21.63 15.60 7.81
N HIS A 380 21.30 16.68 7.09
CA HIS A 380 21.04 17.97 7.73
C HIS A 380 19.81 17.89 8.64
N GLY A 381 18.76 17.21 8.21
CA GLY A 381 17.46 17.04 8.85
C GLY A 381 16.38 17.83 8.13
N TYR A 382 15.35 17.13 7.65
CA TYR A 382 14.21 17.75 6.94
C TYR A 382 13.41 18.73 7.80
N ASP A 383 13.41 18.51 9.10
CA ASP A 383 12.76 19.37 10.11
C ASP A 383 13.38 20.77 10.23
N LYS A 384 14.60 20.95 9.71
CA LYS A 384 15.33 22.23 9.75
C LYS A 384 15.06 23.12 8.55
N PHE A 385 14.34 22.62 7.55
CA PHE A 385 13.92 23.43 6.41
C PHE A 385 12.54 24.06 6.68
N GLU A 386 12.37 25.30 6.23
CA GLU A 386 11.09 26.00 6.35
C GLU A 386 10.03 25.35 5.46
N ASN A 387 8.83 25.14 6.03
CA ASN A 387 7.67 24.68 5.26
C ASN A 387 7.11 25.84 4.44
N THR A 388 7.36 25.84 3.14
CA THR A 388 6.85 26.85 2.22
C THR A 388 5.92 26.23 1.20
N LEU A 389 4.87 26.97 0.82
CA LEU A 389 4.03 26.59 -0.31
C LEU A 389 4.65 27.11 -1.61
N PRO A 390 4.60 26.35 -2.70
CA PRO A 390 5.01 26.84 -4.00
C PRO A 390 4.27 28.12 -4.36
N ALA A 391 4.98 29.12 -4.88
CA ALA A 391 4.35 30.34 -5.37
C ALA A 391 3.42 30.00 -6.55
N TYR A 392 2.15 30.39 -6.43
CA TYR A 392 1.15 30.17 -7.45
C TYR A 392 0.59 31.50 -7.93
N SER A 393 0.80 31.83 -9.22
CA SER A 393 0.35 33.09 -9.84
C SER A 393 -0.91 32.93 -10.70
N GLY A 394 -1.46 31.73 -10.82
CA GLY A 394 -2.65 31.45 -11.61
C GLY A 394 -3.96 31.63 -10.84
N ALA A 395 -5.08 31.72 -11.57
CA ALA A 395 -6.39 31.65 -10.95
C ALA A 395 -6.68 30.21 -10.47
N VAL A 396 -7.12 30.08 -9.23
CA VAL A 396 -7.60 28.80 -8.71
C VAL A 396 -8.87 28.41 -9.47
N ARG A 397 -8.87 27.26 -10.13
CA ARG A 397 -10.08 26.68 -10.73
C ARG A 397 -10.50 25.49 -9.89
N GLU A 398 -11.72 25.54 -9.37
CA GLU A 398 -12.32 24.38 -8.74
C GLU A 398 -12.43 23.23 -9.75
N LEU A 399 -12.25 22.01 -9.29
CA LEU A 399 -12.51 20.83 -10.10
C LEU A 399 -13.99 20.80 -10.53
N PRO A 400 -14.30 20.29 -11.72
CA PRO A 400 -15.69 20.05 -12.10
C PRO A 400 -16.38 19.24 -10.98
N HIS A 401 -17.58 19.66 -10.62
CA HIS A 401 -18.40 19.00 -9.60
C HIS A 401 -17.96 19.12 -8.13
N ALA A 402 -16.84 19.82 -7.82
CA ALA A 402 -16.34 19.96 -6.44
C ALA A 402 -17.42 20.43 -5.45
N LYS A 403 -18.28 21.37 -5.86
CA LYS A 403 -19.39 21.86 -5.03
C LYS A 403 -20.47 20.81 -4.78
N VAL A 404 -20.76 19.97 -5.76
CA VAL A 404 -21.75 18.89 -5.66
C VAL A 404 -21.19 17.78 -4.76
N ASP A 405 -19.93 17.39 -4.97
CA ASP A 405 -19.26 16.39 -4.15
C ASP A 405 -19.19 16.85 -2.67
N ALA A 406 -18.84 18.12 -2.42
CA ALA A 406 -18.84 18.69 -1.09
C ALA A 406 -20.25 18.68 -0.45
N ALA A 407 -21.27 19.14 -1.19
CA ALA A 407 -22.63 19.15 -0.70
C ALA A 407 -23.18 17.75 -0.37
N PHE A 408 -22.83 16.73 -1.17
CA PHE A 408 -23.18 15.33 -0.87
C PHE A 408 -22.52 14.88 0.44
N ARG A 409 -21.21 15.10 0.57
CA ARG A 409 -20.44 14.73 1.77
C ARG A 409 -20.97 15.42 3.02
N ASP A 410 -21.14 16.74 2.96
CA ASP A 410 -21.64 17.53 4.09
C ASP A 410 -23.01 17.08 4.56
N ARG A 411 -23.89 16.75 3.61
CA ARG A 411 -25.23 16.23 3.92
C ARG A 411 -25.18 14.84 4.56
N ALA A 412 -24.35 13.94 4.03
CA ALA A 412 -24.19 12.61 4.60
C ALA A 412 -23.63 12.70 6.04
N LEU A 413 -22.63 13.54 6.28
CA LEU A 413 -22.08 13.80 7.60
C LEU A 413 -23.14 14.40 8.55
N ALA A 414 -23.91 15.38 8.08
CA ALA A 414 -24.99 15.99 8.87
C ALA A 414 -26.11 15.01 9.24
N LEU A 415 -26.35 14.00 8.42
CA LEU A 415 -27.26 12.89 8.71
C LEU A 415 -26.67 11.83 9.65
N GLY A 416 -25.42 12.02 10.12
CA GLY A 416 -24.73 11.13 11.05
C GLY A 416 -24.07 9.91 10.40
N TYR A 417 -23.80 9.95 9.11
CA TYR A 417 -22.98 8.94 8.42
C TYR A 417 -21.50 9.27 8.57
N ASN A 418 -20.67 8.25 8.64
CA ASN A 418 -19.21 8.38 8.63
C ASN A 418 -18.68 7.95 7.26
N GLU A 419 -17.73 8.72 6.72
CA GLU A 419 -17.07 8.34 5.46
C GLU A 419 -16.22 7.10 5.66
N ALA A 420 -16.31 6.16 4.74
CA ALA A 420 -15.56 4.92 4.75
C ALA A 420 -15.07 4.62 3.33
N LEU A 421 -13.98 3.91 3.20
CA LEU A 421 -13.40 3.50 1.93
C LEU A 421 -13.28 1.99 1.89
N SER A 422 -13.80 1.38 0.84
CA SER A 422 -13.67 -0.04 0.59
C SER A 422 -12.62 -0.33 -0.49
N VAL A 423 -12.16 -1.57 -0.53
CA VAL A 423 -11.23 -2.04 -1.57
C VAL A 423 -11.92 -2.01 -2.94
N THR A 424 -11.17 -1.65 -3.98
CA THR A 424 -11.68 -1.54 -5.36
C THR A 424 -11.86 -2.88 -6.07
N PHE A 425 -11.46 -3.97 -5.46
CA PHE A 425 -11.56 -5.32 -6.00
C PHE A 425 -12.67 -6.11 -5.31
N ILE A 426 -13.43 -6.88 -6.08
CA ILE A 426 -14.52 -7.74 -5.58
C ILE A 426 -14.44 -9.12 -6.25
N SER A 427 -15.26 -10.06 -5.80
CA SER A 427 -15.43 -11.35 -6.45
C SER A 427 -16.31 -11.26 -7.71
N HIS A 428 -16.17 -12.22 -8.63
CA HIS A 428 -17.08 -12.36 -9.77
C HIS A 428 -18.55 -12.49 -9.34
N ALA A 429 -18.81 -13.28 -8.30
CA ALA A 429 -20.15 -13.48 -7.77
C ALA A 429 -20.78 -12.18 -7.27
N ASP A 430 -19.98 -11.30 -6.65
CA ASP A 430 -20.44 -9.98 -6.23
C ASP A 430 -20.66 -9.05 -7.43
N ALA A 431 -19.80 -9.10 -8.43
CA ALA A 431 -19.98 -8.31 -9.64
C ALA A 431 -21.28 -8.66 -10.40
N GLU A 432 -21.58 -9.96 -10.53
CA GLU A 432 -22.84 -10.43 -11.12
C GLU A 432 -24.07 -10.01 -10.31
N LYS A 433 -23.98 -10.15 -8.98
CA LYS A 433 -25.13 -9.92 -8.10
C LYS A 433 -25.51 -8.45 -7.94
N PHE A 434 -24.51 -7.56 -7.92
CA PHE A 434 -24.69 -6.13 -7.61
C PHE A 434 -24.39 -5.19 -8.78
N GLY A 435 -23.74 -5.68 -9.82
CA GLY A 435 -23.26 -4.85 -10.93
C GLY A 435 -24.27 -4.68 -12.08
N ALA A 436 -25.46 -5.22 -11.98
CA ALA A 436 -26.42 -5.32 -13.09
C ALA A 436 -25.74 -5.85 -14.37
N ASP A 437 -26.05 -5.29 -15.55
CA ASP A 437 -25.49 -5.73 -16.83
C ASP A 437 -24.07 -5.21 -17.15
N ALA A 438 -23.34 -4.72 -16.15
CA ALA A 438 -22.00 -4.18 -16.34
C ALA A 438 -21.00 -5.26 -16.75
N LYS A 439 -20.33 -5.08 -17.89
CA LYS A 439 -19.20 -5.95 -18.26
C LYS A 439 -18.06 -5.74 -17.30
N VAL A 440 -17.63 -6.83 -16.70
CA VAL A 440 -16.60 -6.86 -15.65
C VAL A 440 -15.20 -6.64 -16.24
N LEU A 441 -14.35 -5.93 -15.50
CA LEU A 441 -12.91 -5.81 -15.76
C LEU A 441 -12.16 -6.81 -14.88
N GLU A 442 -11.56 -7.82 -15.51
CA GLU A 442 -10.77 -8.85 -14.84
C GLU A 442 -9.35 -8.38 -14.53
N LEU A 443 -8.78 -8.87 -13.43
CA LEU A 443 -7.37 -8.70 -13.11
C LEU A 443 -6.55 -9.85 -13.70
N GLU A 444 -5.42 -9.55 -14.33
CA GLU A 444 -4.53 -10.58 -14.89
C GLU A 444 -3.89 -11.47 -13.82
N ASN A 445 -3.64 -10.92 -12.63
CA ASN A 445 -3.00 -11.61 -11.52
C ASN A 445 -3.66 -11.26 -10.18
N PRO A 446 -4.89 -11.75 -9.95
CA PRO A 446 -5.64 -11.45 -8.72
C PRO A 446 -4.95 -12.03 -7.48
N LEU A 447 -5.08 -11.36 -6.35
CA LEU A 447 -4.56 -11.83 -5.07
C LEU A 447 -5.36 -13.02 -4.51
N SER A 448 -6.67 -13.07 -4.79
CA SER A 448 -7.58 -14.17 -4.39
C SER A 448 -8.82 -14.16 -5.28
N GLU A 449 -9.67 -15.20 -5.16
CA GLU A 449 -10.97 -15.26 -5.85
C GLU A 449 -11.92 -14.16 -5.39
N GLU A 450 -11.84 -13.75 -4.11
CA GLU A 450 -12.65 -12.67 -3.54
C GLU A 450 -12.24 -11.28 -4.05
N ALA A 451 -11.05 -11.15 -4.66
CA ALA A 451 -10.50 -9.90 -5.18
C ALA A 451 -10.04 -10.08 -6.64
N SER A 452 -10.88 -10.66 -7.49
CA SER A 452 -10.53 -11.07 -8.86
C SER A 452 -10.91 -10.08 -9.95
N VAL A 453 -11.84 -9.16 -9.65
CA VAL A 453 -12.35 -8.19 -10.63
C VAL A 453 -12.45 -6.79 -10.04
N MET A 454 -12.45 -5.79 -10.90
CA MET A 454 -12.73 -4.41 -10.50
C MET A 454 -14.20 -4.27 -10.10
N ARG A 455 -14.48 -3.54 -9.02
CA ARG A 455 -15.84 -3.33 -8.51
C ARG A 455 -16.74 -2.64 -9.53
N THR A 456 -17.92 -3.20 -9.77
CA THR A 456 -18.98 -2.66 -10.64
C THR A 456 -20.01 -1.85 -9.86
N SER A 457 -20.00 -1.97 -8.53
CA SER A 457 -20.88 -1.30 -7.55
C SER A 457 -20.13 -1.08 -6.24
N LEU A 458 -20.51 -0.10 -5.45
CA LEU A 458 -19.99 0.15 -4.09
C LEU A 458 -20.70 -0.74 -3.04
N VAL A 459 -21.81 -1.37 -3.40
CA VAL A 459 -22.64 -2.17 -2.48
C VAL A 459 -21.89 -3.32 -1.83
N PRO A 460 -21.08 -4.15 -2.55
CA PRO A 460 -20.33 -5.24 -1.94
C PRO A 460 -19.36 -4.77 -0.85
N GLY A 461 -18.62 -3.70 -1.12
CA GLY A 461 -17.69 -3.09 -0.17
C GLY A 461 -18.40 -2.55 1.07
N MET A 462 -19.49 -1.82 0.87
CA MET A 462 -20.33 -1.28 1.95
C MET A 462 -20.87 -2.39 2.85
N LEU A 463 -21.40 -3.47 2.26
CA LEU A 463 -21.85 -4.64 3.03
C LEU A 463 -20.74 -5.29 3.84
N GLY A 464 -19.55 -5.39 3.27
CA GLY A 464 -18.34 -5.90 3.95
C GLY A 464 -17.97 -5.04 5.16
N MET A 465 -17.96 -3.72 5.02
CA MET A 465 -17.65 -2.78 6.11
C MET A 465 -18.71 -2.83 7.24
N LEU A 466 -20.00 -2.90 6.89
CA LEU A 466 -21.06 -3.04 7.88
C LEU A 466 -20.98 -4.38 8.63
N ALA A 467 -20.74 -5.48 7.91
CA ALA A 467 -20.53 -6.79 8.52
C ALA A 467 -19.30 -6.80 9.46
N TRP A 468 -18.20 -6.15 9.05
CA TRP A 468 -16.98 -6.04 9.85
C TRP A 468 -17.23 -5.31 11.18
N ASN A 469 -18.00 -4.21 11.15
CA ASN A 469 -18.39 -3.47 12.34
C ASN A 469 -19.31 -4.30 13.26
N LEU A 470 -20.35 -4.93 12.70
CA LEU A 470 -21.28 -5.78 13.46
C LEU A 470 -20.58 -6.97 14.13
N ASN A 471 -19.56 -7.55 13.48
CA ASN A 471 -18.78 -8.66 14.03
C ASN A 471 -17.82 -8.23 15.16
N ARG A 472 -17.65 -6.92 15.38
CA ARG A 472 -16.87 -6.33 16.48
C ARG A 472 -17.73 -5.65 17.53
N ASP A 473 -19.00 -6.08 17.60
CA ASP A 473 -19.98 -5.64 18.59
C ASP A 473 -20.30 -4.13 18.54
N VAL A 474 -20.09 -3.50 17.38
CA VAL A 474 -20.59 -2.14 17.15
C VAL A 474 -22.13 -2.22 17.04
N PRO A 475 -22.89 -1.61 17.95
CA PRO A 475 -24.34 -1.82 18.04
C PRO A 475 -25.11 -1.26 16.86
N GLY A 476 -24.57 -0.27 16.19
CA GLY A 476 -25.14 0.35 15.00
C GLY A 476 -24.12 1.18 14.23
N ALA A 477 -24.16 1.09 12.92
CA ALA A 477 -23.26 1.82 12.02
C ALA A 477 -24.05 2.54 10.93
N ARG A 478 -23.60 3.75 10.58
CA ARG A 478 -24.03 4.56 9.43
C ARG A 478 -22.76 4.95 8.68
N LEU A 479 -22.60 4.42 7.47
CA LEU A 479 -21.41 4.62 6.65
C LEU A 479 -21.80 5.16 5.29
N PHE A 480 -20.94 5.97 4.68
CA PHE A 480 -21.03 6.32 3.29
C PHE A 480 -19.68 6.22 2.60
N GLU A 481 -19.72 5.96 1.30
CA GLU A 481 -18.55 5.94 0.43
C GLU A 481 -18.89 6.71 -0.85
N MET A 482 -17.94 7.54 -1.31
CA MET A 482 -17.96 8.16 -2.63
C MET A 482 -16.76 7.65 -3.41
N GLY A 483 -16.97 7.04 -4.58
CA GLY A 483 -15.88 6.43 -5.32
C GLY A 483 -16.22 6.06 -6.75
N SER A 484 -15.22 5.67 -7.52
CA SER A 484 -15.41 5.15 -8.86
C SER A 484 -15.77 3.67 -8.82
N VAL A 485 -16.60 3.26 -9.76
CA VAL A 485 -16.82 1.87 -10.16
C VAL A 485 -16.30 1.69 -11.58
N TYR A 486 -16.11 0.45 -12.01
CA TYR A 486 -15.39 0.16 -13.24
C TYR A 486 -16.21 -0.76 -14.13
N GLN A 487 -16.33 -0.41 -15.41
CA GLN A 487 -17.05 -1.23 -16.37
C GLN A 487 -16.55 -1.01 -17.80
N MET A 488 -16.92 -1.93 -18.69
CA MET A 488 -16.66 -1.78 -20.11
C MET A 488 -17.88 -1.18 -20.81
N SER A 489 -17.67 -0.12 -21.59
CA SER A 489 -18.67 0.43 -22.53
C SER A 489 -18.19 0.12 -23.94
N GLY A 490 -18.70 -0.95 -24.53
CA GLY A 490 -18.17 -1.49 -25.79
C GLY A 490 -16.74 -2.00 -25.57
N THR A 491 -15.74 -1.34 -26.17
CA THR A 491 -14.30 -1.62 -26.01
C THR A 491 -13.59 -0.66 -25.06
N GLU A 492 -14.26 0.39 -24.60
CA GLU A 492 -13.68 1.40 -23.73
C GLU A 492 -13.88 1.07 -22.25
N ARG A 493 -12.88 1.35 -21.46
CA ARG A 493 -12.96 1.30 -19.99
C ARG A 493 -13.55 2.61 -19.49
N VAL A 494 -14.61 2.54 -18.70
CA VAL A 494 -15.23 3.72 -18.10
C VAL A 494 -15.25 3.59 -16.57
N GLU A 495 -15.14 4.73 -15.90
CA GLU A 495 -15.03 4.85 -14.45
C GLU A 495 -16.13 5.77 -13.88
N PRO A 496 -17.40 5.34 -13.93
CA PRO A 496 -18.48 6.14 -13.39
C PRO A 496 -18.30 6.38 -11.90
N LYS A 497 -18.66 7.58 -11.46
CA LYS A 497 -18.68 7.90 -10.02
C LYS A 497 -20.01 7.47 -9.40
N ARG A 498 -19.90 6.83 -8.26
CA ARG A 498 -21.03 6.40 -7.43
C ARG A 498 -20.86 6.92 -6.00
N ALA A 499 -21.96 6.99 -5.29
CA ALA A 499 -21.93 7.10 -3.84
C ALA A 499 -22.83 6.02 -3.25
N CYS A 500 -22.50 5.52 -2.08
CA CYS A 500 -23.28 4.51 -1.37
C CYS A 500 -23.45 4.93 0.09
N LEU A 501 -24.71 4.92 0.58
CA LEU A 501 -25.02 4.95 1.99
C LEU A 501 -25.29 3.53 2.47
N GLY A 502 -24.83 3.22 3.68
CA GLY A 502 -25.13 1.96 4.36
C GLY A 502 -25.45 2.19 5.84
N ALA A 503 -26.56 1.61 6.31
CA ALA A 503 -26.95 1.76 7.70
C ALA A 503 -27.53 0.45 8.26
N THR A 504 -27.23 0.19 9.53
CA THR A 504 -27.89 -0.88 10.30
C THR A 504 -29.25 -0.39 10.82
N ALA A 505 -30.19 -1.30 10.97
CA ALA A 505 -31.53 -0.96 11.46
C ALA A 505 -31.49 -0.31 12.86
N ALA A 506 -30.57 -0.75 13.73
CA ALA A 506 -30.40 -0.15 15.04
C ALA A 506 -29.99 1.32 14.97
N ALA A 507 -29.03 1.65 14.08
CA ALA A 507 -28.58 3.02 13.90
C ALA A 507 -29.64 3.92 13.29
N VAL A 508 -30.44 3.42 12.32
CA VAL A 508 -31.55 4.17 11.73
C VAL A 508 -32.61 4.45 12.77
N ARG A 509 -33.00 3.47 13.57
CA ARG A 509 -34.01 3.67 14.64
C ARG A 509 -33.56 4.65 15.71
N ALA A 510 -32.29 4.63 16.07
CA ALA A 510 -31.72 5.55 17.07
C ALA A 510 -31.78 7.02 16.63
N SER A 511 -31.81 7.31 15.32
CA SER A 511 -31.89 8.67 14.79
C SER A 511 -33.32 9.19 14.62
N LEU A 512 -34.33 8.34 14.77
CA LEU A 512 -35.72 8.77 14.69
C LEU A 512 -36.14 9.55 15.92
N PRO A 513 -36.99 10.60 15.80
CA PRO A 513 -37.48 11.32 16.96
C PRO A 513 -38.28 10.35 17.85
N ALA A 514 -38.02 10.46 19.17
CA ALA A 514 -38.74 9.67 20.16
C ALA A 514 -40.24 9.96 20.07
N LYS A 515 -40.98 9.11 19.40
CA LYS A 515 -42.45 9.10 19.51
C LYS A 515 -42.82 8.53 20.86
N GLY A 516 -43.56 9.30 21.66
CA GLY A 516 -44.10 8.81 22.91
C GLY A 516 -44.84 7.49 22.68
N ASN A 517 -44.48 6.45 23.45
CA ASN A 517 -45.02 5.10 23.46
C ASN A 517 -45.08 4.44 22.07
N LEU A 518 -43.94 3.99 21.58
CA LEU A 518 -43.87 2.91 20.59
C LEU A 518 -44.56 1.69 21.19
N ASP A 519 -45.68 1.32 20.64
CA ASP A 519 -46.39 0.11 21.02
C ASP A 519 -45.52 -1.09 20.63
N VAL A 520 -44.71 -1.56 21.58
CA VAL A 520 -43.79 -2.70 21.46
C VAL A 520 -44.55 -3.98 21.03
N SER A 521 -45.88 -3.97 21.07
CA SER A 521 -46.74 -5.09 20.67
C SER A 521 -46.86 -5.30 19.15
N LYS A 522 -46.37 -4.37 18.33
CA LYS A 522 -46.52 -4.42 16.85
C LYS A 522 -45.52 -5.31 16.09
N GLY A 523 -44.63 -6.04 16.77
CA GLY A 523 -43.75 -7.05 16.19
C GLY A 523 -42.63 -6.54 15.27
N GLU A 524 -41.69 -7.43 14.93
CA GLU A 524 -40.49 -7.14 14.12
C GLU A 524 -40.77 -6.50 12.75
N GLN A 525 -41.88 -6.87 12.09
CA GLN A 525 -42.24 -6.31 10.78
C GLN A 525 -42.56 -4.81 10.84
N ALA A 526 -43.21 -4.33 11.91
CA ALA A 526 -43.49 -2.92 12.07
C ALA A 526 -42.22 -2.11 12.32
N ALA A 527 -41.28 -2.65 13.08
CA ALA A 527 -39.98 -2.05 13.33
C ALA A 527 -39.14 -1.93 12.05
N ALA A 528 -39.19 -2.94 11.16
CA ALA A 528 -38.48 -2.92 9.87
C ALA A 528 -39.09 -1.87 8.90
N VAL A 529 -40.39 -1.71 8.88
CA VAL A 529 -41.07 -0.67 8.08
C VAL A 529 -40.69 0.72 8.58
N GLU A 530 -40.65 0.92 9.88
CA GLU A 530 -40.22 2.21 10.47
C GLU A 530 -38.80 2.55 10.16
N ALA A 531 -37.90 1.59 10.28
CA ALA A 531 -36.48 1.76 9.91
C ALA A 531 -36.33 2.07 8.40
N PHE A 532 -37.09 1.40 7.52
CA PHE A 532 -37.10 1.73 6.09
C PHE A 532 -37.57 3.16 5.83
N ARG A 533 -38.63 3.62 6.51
CA ARG A 533 -39.11 4.99 6.38
C ARG A 533 -38.05 6.01 6.85
N GLY A 534 -37.38 5.73 7.94
CA GLY A 534 -36.28 6.57 8.42
C GLY A 534 -35.15 6.66 7.41
N PHE A 535 -34.70 5.52 6.88
CA PHE A 535 -33.65 5.47 5.87
C PHE A 535 -34.07 6.16 4.55
N LYS A 536 -35.36 5.99 4.13
CA LYS A 536 -35.90 6.73 2.99
C LYS A 536 -35.85 8.24 3.23
N GLY A 537 -36.16 8.70 4.45
CA GLY A 537 -36.02 10.10 4.84
C GLY A 537 -34.57 10.62 4.74
N ASP A 538 -33.57 9.81 5.07
CA ASP A 538 -32.16 10.18 4.87
C ASP A 538 -31.85 10.39 3.38
N VAL A 539 -32.31 9.47 2.51
CA VAL A 539 -32.14 9.58 1.05
C VAL A 539 -32.87 10.84 0.49
N GLU A 540 -34.10 11.09 0.93
CA GLU A 540 -34.85 12.28 0.53
C GLU A 540 -34.15 13.57 0.96
N ASN A 541 -33.69 13.63 2.19
CA ASN A 541 -32.97 14.78 2.72
C ASN A 541 -31.64 15.04 1.96
N LEU A 542 -30.92 13.98 1.64
CA LEU A 542 -29.69 14.09 0.87
C LEU A 542 -29.97 14.61 -0.55
N LEU A 543 -30.95 14.04 -1.24
CA LEU A 543 -31.32 14.42 -2.61
C LEU A 543 -31.91 15.83 -2.71
N ALA A 544 -32.52 16.34 -1.64
CA ALA A 544 -33.08 17.71 -1.59
C ALA A 544 -32.03 18.83 -1.75
N ALA A 545 -30.73 18.51 -1.65
CA ALA A 545 -29.65 19.46 -1.95
C ALA A 545 -29.49 19.76 -3.45
N PHE A 546 -30.00 18.88 -4.31
CA PHE A 546 -29.73 18.90 -5.75
C PHE A 546 -30.97 19.34 -6.54
N ALA A 547 -30.71 19.90 -7.73
CA ALA A 547 -31.78 20.42 -8.57
C ALA A 547 -32.58 19.29 -9.23
N GLY A 548 -33.88 19.59 -9.51
CA GLY A 548 -34.79 18.67 -10.15
C GLY A 548 -35.86 18.12 -9.21
N GLU A 549 -36.98 17.73 -9.76
CA GLU A 549 -38.05 17.06 -9.03
C GLU A 549 -37.80 15.57 -8.97
N VAL A 550 -37.61 15.04 -7.75
CA VAL A 550 -37.35 13.63 -7.52
C VAL A 550 -38.65 12.85 -7.46
N ILE A 551 -38.76 11.83 -8.31
CA ILE A 551 -39.88 10.90 -8.35
C ILE A 551 -39.42 9.58 -7.73
N TYR A 552 -40.23 9.05 -6.79
CA TYR A 552 -39.92 7.79 -6.10
C TYR A 552 -40.84 6.68 -6.60
N GLU A 553 -40.23 5.59 -7.07
CA GLU A 553 -40.93 4.43 -7.64
C GLU A 553 -40.40 3.12 -7.04
N ARG A 554 -41.05 2.00 -7.33
CA ARG A 554 -40.51 0.68 -6.95
C ARG A 554 -39.26 0.38 -7.76
N THR A 555 -38.21 -0.11 -7.10
CA THR A 555 -36.99 -0.56 -7.78
C THR A 555 -37.16 -1.99 -8.30
N THR A 556 -36.37 -2.32 -9.34
CA THR A 556 -36.21 -3.67 -9.89
C THR A 556 -34.92 -4.34 -9.40
N ALA A 557 -34.13 -3.70 -8.51
CA ALA A 557 -32.89 -4.25 -7.99
C ALA A 557 -33.13 -5.51 -7.14
N GLU A 558 -32.73 -6.67 -7.63
CA GLU A 558 -33.00 -7.99 -7.02
C GLU A 558 -32.28 -8.19 -5.68
N TYR A 559 -31.20 -7.47 -5.44
CA TYR A 559 -30.47 -7.53 -4.16
C TYR A 559 -31.17 -6.76 -3.04
N LEU A 560 -32.23 -6.01 -3.35
CA LEU A 560 -33.05 -5.29 -2.38
C LEU A 560 -34.35 -6.04 -2.07
N HIS A 561 -34.92 -5.75 -0.91
CA HIS A 561 -36.17 -6.34 -0.44
C HIS A 561 -37.31 -5.93 -1.32
N PRO A 562 -38.17 -6.85 -1.82
CA PRO A 562 -39.20 -6.57 -2.84
C PRO A 562 -40.29 -5.55 -2.43
N VAL A 563 -40.44 -5.31 -1.13
CA VAL A 563 -41.48 -4.37 -0.59
C VAL A 563 -40.85 -3.15 0.10
N ARG A 564 -39.66 -3.31 0.70
CA ARG A 564 -38.95 -2.25 1.44
C ARG A 564 -37.77 -1.71 0.63
N SER A 565 -38.07 -1.30 -0.60
CA SER A 565 -37.09 -0.72 -1.52
C SER A 565 -37.79 0.26 -2.47
N ALA A 566 -36.99 1.18 -3.02
CA ALA A 566 -37.41 2.15 -4.01
C ALA A 566 -36.27 2.61 -4.88
N GLN A 567 -36.57 3.29 -5.96
CA GLN A 567 -35.64 4.06 -6.76
C GLN A 567 -36.05 5.52 -6.81
N ALA A 568 -35.09 6.40 -6.95
CA ALA A 568 -35.31 7.83 -7.17
C ALA A 568 -34.90 8.18 -8.60
N SER A 569 -35.76 8.90 -9.30
CA SER A 569 -35.57 9.33 -10.68
C SER A 569 -35.76 10.82 -10.82
N VAL A 570 -34.99 11.46 -11.70
CA VAL A 570 -35.15 12.86 -12.13
C VAL A 570 -35.15 12.89 -13.66
N ASN A 571 -36.16 13.53 -14.24
CA ASN A 571 -36.33 13.62 -15.71
C ASN A 571 -36.28 12.24 -16.40
N GLY A 572 -36.83 11.20 -15.74
CA GLY A 572 -36.90 9.83 -16.26
C GLY A 572 -35.56 9.04 -16.12
N SER A 573 -34.50 9.63 -15.59
CA SER A 573 -33.23 8.94 -15.30
C SER A 573 -33.15 8.52 -13.84
N VAL A 574 -32.87 7.25 -13.58
CA VAL A 574 -32.66 6.74 -12.21
C VAL A 574 -31.34 7.30 -11.68
N ILE A 575 -31.41 8.01 -10.55
CA ILE A 575 -30.27 8.62 -9.87
C ILE A 575 -29.90 7.92 -8.55
N ALA A 576 -30.80 7.11 -8.00
CA ALA A 576 -30.52 6.29 -6.83
C ALA A 576 -31.41 5.05 -6.77
N GLN A 577 -30.88 3.96 -6.23
CA GLN A 577 -31.64 2.77 -5.83
C GLN A 577 -31.36 2.49 -4.35
N PHE A 578 -32.39 2.25 -3.57
CA PHE A 578 -32.23 2.12 -2.13
C PHE A 578 -33.28 1.22 -1.48
N GLY A 579 -32.93 0.69 -0.33
CA GLY A 579 -33.85 -0.15 0.45
C GLY A 579 -33.17 -1.04 1.46
N GLN A 580 -33.96 -1.92 2.06
CA GLN A 580 -33.45 -3.01 2.86
C GLN A 580 -32.80 -4.06 1.96
N ILE A 581 -31.68 -4.63 2.38
CA ILE A 581 -31.06 -5.77 1.70
C ILE A 581 -32.02 -6.96 1.68
N HIS A 582 -32.03 -7.72 0.59
CA HIS A 582 -32.81 -8.93 0.45
C HIS A 582 -32.41 -9.95 1.53
N PRO A 583 -33.37 -10.63 2.20
CA PRO A 583 -33.06 -11.56 3.28
C PRO A 583 -32.07 -12.68 2.91
N GLU A 584 -32.11 -13.18 1.68
CA GLU A 584 -31.17 -14.18 1.18
C GLU A 584 -29.74 -13.64 1.12
N VAL A 585 -29.55 -12.37 0.69
CA VAL A 585 -28.25 -11.71 0.68
C VAL A 585 -27.74 -11.52 2.10
N ALA A 586 -28.61 -11.09 3.02
CA ALA A 586 -28.28 -10.91 4.42
C ALA A 586 -27.82 -12.24 5.06
N THR A 587 -28.55 -13.32 4.79
CA THR A 587 -28.22 -14.66 5.29
C THR A 587 -26.90 -15.17 4.72
N ALA A 588 -26.67 -15.06 3.42
CA ALA A 588 -25.42 -15.49 2.76
C ALA A 588 -24.20 -14.75 3.32
N ARG A 589 -24.36 -13.48 3.71
CA ARG A 589 -23.28 -12.65 4.31
C ARG A 589 -23.27 -12.68 5.84
N LYS A 590 -24.07 -13.53 6.47
CA LYS A 590 -24.16 -13.69 7.94
C LYS A 590 -24.39 -12.37 8.70
N LEU A 591 -25.20 -11.48 8.11
CA LEU A 591 -25.54 -10.21 8.72
C LEU A 591 -26.50 -10.42 9.89
N ARG A 592 -26.17 -9.91 11.07
CA ARG A 592 -26.90 -10.13 12.31
C ARG A 592 -28.08 -9.16 12.54
N GLN A 593 -28.16 -8.13 11.69
CA GLN A 593 -29.21 -7.12 11.72
C GLN A 593 -29.70 -6.84 10.30
N GLU A 594 -30.88 -6.23 10.21
CA GLU A 594 -31.37 -5.67 8.95
C GLU A 594 -30.45 -4.52 8.52
N ILE A 595 -30.08 -4.52 7.25
CA ILE A 595 -29.21 -3.52 6.62
C ILE A 595 -30.00 -2.76 5.57
N PHE A 596 -29.82 -1.46 5.55
CA PHE A 596 -30.35 -0.55 4.52
C PHE A 596 -29.19 0.02 3.71
N LEU A 597 -29.37 0.07 2.39
CA LEU A 597 -28.41 0.60 1.45
C LEU A 597 -29.07 1.57 0.48
N ALA A 598 -28.29 2.54 0.02
CA ALA A 598 -28.63 3.39 -1.11
C ALA A 598 -27.41 3.60 -1.98
N GLU A 599 -27.48 3.24 -3.26
CA GLU A 599 -26.44 3.55 -4.23
C GLU A 599 -26.94 4.63 -5.19
N PHE A 600 -26.11 5.66 -5.39
CA PHE A 600 -26.41 6.87 -6.15
C PHE A 600 -25.53 6.95 -7.40
N ASP A 601 -26.08 7.37 -8.52
CA ASP A 601 -25.35 7.81 -9.69
C ASP A 601 -24.84 9.24 -9.45
N LEU A 602 -23.62 9.35 -8.94
CA LEU A 602 -23.04 10.65 -8.59
C LEU A 602 -22.77 11.52 -9.82
N ASP A 603 -22.45 10.92 -10.97
CA ASP A 603 -22.29 11.65 -12.23
C ASP A 603 -23.61 12.25 -12.72
N ALA A 604 -24.72 11.50 -12.55
CA ALA A 604 -26.05 12.02 -12.87
C ALA A 604 -26.43 13.18 -11.92
N ILE A 605 -26.18 13.03 -10.63
CA ILE A 605 -26.43 14.10 -9.63
C ILE A 605 -25.56 15.33 -9.93
N CYS A 606 -24.31 15.15 -10.33
CA CYS A 606 -23.42 16.24 -10.73
C CYS A 606 -23.98 17.03 -11.92
N ARG A 607 -24.61 16.35 -12.88
CA ARG A 607 -25.27 17.02 -14.02
C ARG A 607 -26.49 17.84 -13.63
N LEU A 608 -27.19 17.46 -12.56
CA LEU A 608 -28.32 18.26 -12.04
C LEU A 608 -27.85 19.56 -11.38
N GLY A 609 -26.69 19.51 -10.72
CA GLY A 609 -26.15 20.61 -9.92
C GLY A 609 -26.91 20.83 -8.60
N LEU A 610 -26.53 21.87 -7.88
CA LEU A 610 -27.14 22.20 -6.60
C LEU A 610 -28.51 22.89 -6.80
N HIS A 611 -29.41 22.62 -5.87
CA HIS A 611 -30.69 23.36 -5.80
C HIS A 611 -30.43 24.87 -5.57
N PRO A 612 -30.94 25.75 -6.43
CA PRO A 612 -30.71 27.19 -6.27
C PRO A 612 -31.45 27.69 -4.99
N VAL A 613 -30.70 28.36 -4.13
CA VAL A 613 -31.26 29.00 -2.94
C VAL A 613 -32.10 30.18 -3.39
N ARG A 614 -33.39 30.16 -3.06
CA ARG A 614 -34.31 31.27 -3.31
C ARG A 614 -34.88 31.79 -1.99
N PHE A 615 -34.77 33.07 -1.78
CA PHE A 615 -35.42 33.70 -0.64
C PHE A 615 -36.95 33.74 -0.89
N THR A 616 -37.70 33.20 0.06
CA THR A 616 -39.18 33.34 0.09
C THR A 616 -39.54 34.04 1.39
N PRO A 617 -40.23 35.21 1.32
CA PRO A 617 -40.69 35.90 2.52
C PRO A 617 -41.63 35.01 3.33
N LEU A 618 -41.53 35.09 4.65
CA LEU A 618 -42.48 34.40 5.52
C LEU A 618 -43.87 35.00 5.30
N ALA A 619 -44.87 34.11 5.13
CA ALA A 619 -46.26 34.53 4.99
C ALA A 619 -46.73 35.19 6.30
N LYS A 620 -47.34 36.37 6.16
CA LYS A 620 -47.91 37.14 7.29
C LYS A 620 -49.28 36.65 7.73
N TYR A 621 -49.97 35.89 6.87
CA TYR A 621 -51.31 35.44 7.09
C TYR A 621 -51.36 33.96 7.49
N PRO A 622 -52.37 33.54 8.30
CA PRO A 622 -52.45 32.17 8.80
C PRO A 622 -52.70 31.18 7.68
N ALA A 623 -52.10 29.98 7.82
CA ALA A 623 -52.41 28.84 6.96
C ALA A 623 -53.69 28.14 7.43
N VAL A 624 -54.38 27.52 6.51
CA VAL A 624 -55.57 26.66 6.77
C VAL A 624 -55.27 25.24 6.29
N GLU A 625 -55.47 24.27 7.17
CA GLU A 625 -55.30 22.84 6.84
C GLU A 625 -56.65 22.18 6.63
N ARG A 626 -56.72 21.27 5.66
CA ARG A 626 -57.89 20.43 5.37
C ARG A 626 -57.45 18.99 5.18
N ASP A 627 -58.10 18.08 5.86
CA ASP A 627 -57.86 16.66 5.80
C ASP A 627 -58.88 15.97 4.90
N PHE A 628 -58.42 15.05 4.08
CA PHE A 628 -59.22 14.26 3.15
C PHE A 628 -58.92 12.77 3.39
N SER A 629 -59.98 12.01 3.75
CA SER A 629 -59.85 10.56 3.94
C SER A 629 -60.43 9.83 2.74
N PHE A 630 -59.61 9.05 2.03
CA PHE A 630 -60.04 8.35 0.82
C PHE A 630 -59.59 6.87 0.86
N VAL A 631 -60.39 6.02 0.22
CA VAL A 631 -60.07 4.62 -0.05
C VAL A 631 -59.77 4.45 -1.52
N PHE A 632 -58.59 3.88 -1.81
CA PHE A 632 -58.13 3.58 -3.15
C PHE A 632 -57.83 2.07 -3.31
N ASP A 633 -57.81 1.61 -4.57
CA ASP A 633 -57.27 0.32 -4.95
C ASP A 633 -55.70 0.29 -4.66
N ASP A 634 -55.21 -0.87 -4.29
CA ASP A 634 -53.77 -1.05 -3.99
C ASP A 634 -52.81 -0.69 -5.13
N ARG A 635 -53.31 -0.60 -6.37
CA ARG A 635 -52.57 -0.21 -7.55
C ARG A 635 -52.37 1.30 -7.68
N VAL A 636 -53.18 2.10 -7.02
CA VAL A 636 -53.10 3.56 -7.07
C VAL A 636 -51.96 3.98 -6.12
N THR A 637 -50.92 4.61 -6.66
CA THR A 637 -49.79 5.10 -5.88
C THR A 637 -50.04 6.53 -5.39
N PHE A 638 -49.36 6.93 -4.31
CA PHE A 638 -49.38 8.32 -3.85
C PHE A 638 -48.94 9.31 -4.93
N GLU A 639 -47.95 8.92 -5.75
CA GLU A 639 -47.50 9.75 -6.87
C GLU A 639 -48.59 10.05 -7.89
N GLN A 640 -49.43 9.07 -8.20
CA GLN A 640 -50.61 9.28 -9.07
C GLN A 640 -51.62 10.21 -8.42
N ILE A 641 -51.84 10.06 -7.10
CA ILE A 641 -52.71 10.94 -6.31
C ILE A 641 -52.16 12.37 -6.33
N LYS A 642 -50.89 12.55 -6.06
CA LYS A 642 -50.22 13.86 -6.07
C LYS A 642 -50.31 14.54 -7.43
N LYS A 643 -49.99 13.84 -8.52
CA LYS A 643 -50.10 14.35 -9.89
C LYS A 643 -51.52 14.80 -10.26
N ALA A 644 -52.51 14.04 -9.86
CA ALA A 644 -53.90 14.39 -10.13
C ALA A 644 -54.34 15.66 -9.40
N VAL A 645 -53.89 15.87 -8.17
CA VAL A 645 -54.16 17.08 -7.40
C VAL A 645 -53.37 18.27 -7.95
N GLU A 646 -52.11 18.06 -8.34
CA GLU A 646 -51.22 19.08 -8.91
C GLU A 646 -51.71 19.59 -10.27
N ALA A 647 -52.35 18.75 -11.07
CA ALA A 647 -52.96 19.17 -12.34
C ALA A 647 -54.05 20.26 -12.18
N GLY A 648 -54.69 20.32 -11.01
CA GLY A 648 -55.71 21.32 -10.65
C GLY A 648 -55.27 22.28 -9.54
N ARG A 649 -53.98 22.38 -9.25
CA ARG A 649 -53.42 23.11 -8.11
C ARG A 649 -53.77 24.60 -8.12
N SER A 650 -54.29 25.09 -7.00
CA SER A 650 -54.38 26.55 -6.78
C SER A 650 -53.03 27.10 -6.34
N PRO A 651 -52.73 28.40 -6.62
CA PRO A 651 -51.50 29.05 -6.16
C PRO A 651 -51.33 29.03 -4.63
N GLU A 652 -52.43 29.00 -3.90
CA GLU A 652 -52.50 29.02 -2.44
C GLU A 652 -52.28 27.62 -1.82
N LEU A 653 -52.35 26.53 -2.60
CA LEU A 653 -52.00 25.21 -2.10
C LEU A 653 -50.47 25.11 -1.92
N GLN A 654 -50.00 25.28 -0.70
CA GLN A 654 -48.57 25.26 -0.37
C GLN A 654 -48.06 23.81 -0.25
N GLU A 655 -48.84 22.95 0.37
CA GLU A 655 -48.42 21.60 0.69
C GLU A 655 -49.53 20.59 0.55
N PHE A 656 -49.26 19.40 0.04
CA PHE A 656 -50.21 18.28 -0.05
C PHE A 656 -49.47 16.99 0.32
N LEU A 657 -49.81 16.40 1.49
CA LEU A 657 -49.06 15.31 2.12
C LEU A 657 -49.96 14.12 2.50
N PRO A 658 -49.40 12.88 2.47
CA PRO A 658 -50.02 11.74 3.10
C PRO A 658 -49.75 11.78 4.60
N VAL A 659 -50.80 11.72 5.42
CA VAL A 659 -50.65 11.73 6.89
C VAL A 659 -50.64 10.32 7.45
N GLU A 660 -51.58 9.47 6.98
CA GLU A 660 -51.72 8.12 7.49
C GLU A 660 -52.26 7.17 6.41
N ILE A 661 -51.80 5.94 6.42
CA ILE A 661 -52.31 4.84 5.58
C ILE A 661 -52.82 3.73 6.49
N PHE A 662 -54.04 3.28 6.23
CA PHE A 662 -54.66 2.20 6.97
C PHE A 662 -55.14 1.07 6.04
N ARG A 663 -54.91 -0.18 6.47
CA ARG A 663 -55.32 -1.40 5.77
C ARG A 663 -56.00 -2.35 6.74
N GLY A 664 -56.98 -3.08 6.25
CA GLY A 664 -57.73 -4.04 7.05
C GLY A 664 -58.89 -3.42 7.83
N GLY A 665 -59.48 -4.13 8.76
CA GLY A 665 -60.68 -3.73 9.47
C GLY A 665 -61.88 -3.54 8.52
N SER A 666 -62.39 -2.32 8.42
CA SER A 666 -63.50 -1.96 7.54
C SER A 666 -63.11 -1.71 6.08
N ILE A 667 -61.79 -1.78 5.75
CA ILE A 667 -61.29 -1.58 4.39
C ILE A 667 -61.33 -2.91 3.62
N PRO A 668 -61.95 -2.97 2.43
CA PRO A 668 -61.98 -4.19 1.63
C PRO A 668 -60.59 -4.71 1.24
N ALA A 669 -60.46 -6.03 1.07
CA ALA A 669 -59.21 -6.62 0.58
C ALA A 669 -58.84 -6.04 -0.80
N GLY A 670 -57.54 -5.77 -1.04
CA GLY A 670 -57.02 -5.14 -2.26
C GLY A 670 -57.21 -3.62 -2.29
N LYS A 671 -57.61 -3.00 -1.17
CA LYS A 671 -57.69 -1.55 -1.03
C LYS A 671 -56.98 -1.03 0.22
N TYR A 672 -56.70 0.26 0.22
CA TYR A 672 -56.18 0.97 1.39
C TYR A 672 -56.88 2.29 1.60
N SER A 673 -56.98 2.75 2.83
CA SER A 673 -57.44 4.07 3.19
C SER A 673 -56.22 4.98 3.40
N ILE A 674 -56.26 6.19 2.90
CA ILE A 674 -55.23 7.20 3.07
C ILE A 674 -55.84 8.49 3.58
N LEU A 675 -55.24 9.07 4.61
CA LEU A 675 -55.49 10.41 5.10
C LEU A 675 -54.55 11.37 4.42
N LEU A 676 -55.04 12.34 3.70
CA LEU A 676 -54.30 13.34 2.94
C LEU A 676 -54.54 14.70 3.56
N ARG A 677 -53.51 15.52 3.72
CA ARG A 677 -53.57 16.88 4.25
C ARG A 677 -53.19 17.87 3.17
N ALA A 678 -54.04 18.86 2.93
CA ALA A 678 -53.72 20.01 2.12
C ALA A 678 -53.58 21.24 3.01
N ARG A 679 -52.50 22.01 2.84
CA ARG A 679 -52.25 23.27 3.51
C ARG A 679 -52.33 24.41 2.52
N PHE A 680 -53.29 25.31 2.77
CA PHE A 680 -53.53 26.50 1.96
C PHE A 680 -53.03 27.75 2.70
N GLN A 681 -52.30 28.63 2.01
CA GLN A 681 -51.82 29.89 2.58
C GLN A 681 -51.59 30.91 1.46
N SER A 682 -51.96 32.18 1.72
CA SER A 682 -51.62 33.30 0.86
C SER A 682 -50.55 34.18 1.51
N THR A 683 -49.68 34.76 0.70
CA THR A 683 -48.68 35.75 1.14
C THR A 683 -49.27 37.15 1.18
N GLU A 684 -50.43 37.38 0.60
CA GLU A 684 -51.01 38.71 0.37
C GLU A 684 -52.24 39.01 1.25
N ARG A 685 -53.02 38.00 1.64
CA ARG A 685 -54.27 38.19 2.39
C ARG A 685 -54.67 36.95 3.20
N THR A 686 -55.63 37.14 4.12
CA THR A 686 -56.32 36.02 4.77
C THR A 686 -57.26 35.33 3.74
N LEU A 687 -57.27 33.98 3.77
CA LEU A 687 -58.11 33.17 2.90
C LEU A 687 -59.57 33.17 3.39
N HIS A 688 -60.54 33.20 2.47
CA HIS A 688 -62.00 33.13 2.79
C HIS A 688 -62.47 31.65 2.76
N ASP A 689 -63.40 31.32 3.59
CA ASP A 689 -63.99 29.96 3.69
C ASP A 689 -64.54 29.42 2.39
N GLU A 690 -65.11 30.28 1.58
CA GLU A 690 -65.71 29.93 0.27
C GLU A 690 -64.61 29.51 -0.73
N GLU A 691 -63.44 30.16 -0.72
CA GLU A 691 -62.28 29.84 -1.55
C GLU A 691 -61.72 28.47 -1.18
N ILE A 692 -61.50 28.28 0.14
CA ILE A 692 -60.99 27.03 0.70
C ILE A 692 -61.96 25.87 0.37
N ALA A 693 -63.30 26.10 0.46
CA ALA A 693 -64.30 25.10 0.09
C ALA A 693 -64.18 24.76 -1.40
N GLY A 694 -64.03 25.78 -2.27
CA GLY A 694 -63.89 25.61 -3.70
C GLY A 694 -62.65 24.80 -4.09
N TRP A 695 -61.48 25.07 -3.48
CA TRP A 695 -60.24 24.32 -3.69
C TRP A 695 -60.33 22.91 -3.14
N SER A 696 -60.94 22.73 -1.99
CA SER A 696 -61.18 21.41 -1.40
C SER A 696 -62.10 20.55 -2.30
N ALA A 697 -63.14 21.13 -2.89
CA ALA A 697 -63.99 20.43 -3.84
C ALA A 697 -63.27 19.98 -5.11
N LYS A 698 -62.29 20.79 -5.61
CA LYS A 698 -61.44 20.41 -6.73
C LYS A 698 -60.54 19.22 -6.36
N ILE A 699 -59.92 19.24 -5.18
CA ILE A 699 -59.11 18.12 -4.69
C ILE A 699 -59.96 16.85 -4.60
N VAL A 700 -61.16 16.93 -4.00
CA VAL A 700 -62.06 15.79 -3.90
C VAL A 700 -62.45 15.26 -5.29
N ALA A 701 -62.73 16.13 -6.25
CA ALA A 701 -63.04 15.73 -7.64
C ALA A 701 -61.86 15.01 -8.30
N SER A 702 -60.63 15.53 -8.13
CA SER A 702 -59.42 14.90 -8.64
C SER A 702 -59.19 13.51 -8.03
N LEU A 703 -59.36 13.37 -6.72
CA LEU A 703 -59.22 12.09 -6.01
C LEU A 703 -60.28 11.07 -6.42
N THR A 704 -61.50 11.54 -6.63
CA THR A 704 -62.60 10.70 -7.10
C THR A 704 -62.41 10.22 -8.54
N SER A 705 -61.87 11.07 -9.42
CA SER A 705 -61.54 10.70 -10.81
C SER A 705 -60.53 9.57 -10.93
N LEU A 706 -59.64 9.41 -9.93
CA LEU A 706 -58.70 8.30 -9.81
C LEU A 706 -59.34 7.02 -9.24
N GLY A 707 -60.63 6.97 -9.05
CA GLY A 707 -61.34 5.85 -8.43
C GLY A 707 -61.29 5.85 -6.91
N GLY A 708 -60.92 6.97 -6.29
CA GLY A 708 -60.97 7.14 -4.84
C GLY A 708 -62.42 7.28 -4.31
N THR A 709 -62.71 6.63 -3.20
CA THR A 709 -63.98 6.77 -2.48
C THR A 709 -63.71 7.52 -1.18
N GLN A 710 -64.38 8.68 -1.01
CA GLN A 710 -64.23 9.47 0.22
C GLN A 710 -64.87 8.74 1.41
N ARG A 711 -64.16 8.75 2.53
CA ARG A 711 -64.73 8.27 3.82
C ARG A 711 -65.25 9.47 4.59
N ALA A 712 -66.39 9.25 5.17
CA ALA A 712 -67.08 10.24 6.06
C ALA A 712 -66.25 10.42 7.36
#